data_8a4bdd586ace889bee953801735ca53e
#
_entry.id   8a4bdd586ace889bee953801735ca53e
#
_cell.length_a   1.000
_cell.length_b   1.000
_cell.length_c   1.000
_cell.angle_alpha   90.00
_cell.angle_beta   90.00
_cell.angle_gamma   90.00
#
_symmetry.space_group_name_H-M   'P 1'
#
loop_
_entity.id
_entity.type
_entity.pdbx_description
1 polymer ?
#
loop_
_entity_poly.entity_id
_entity_poly.type
_entity_poly.pdbx_seq_one_letter_code
_entity_poly.pdbx_strand_id
1 'polypeptide(L)'
;MSNADPVSPFAVHLLDVGLKEYGDALLCQFGEVSVLIDGAHPGDQDGSSGHESIPDQLSTLLNQANPPYKVTLLIVTHAHDDHIGCLPNLVANNKLAADFALVADPLLGWGRTNPDDGSDNAINDDRVRGVVAALREHVLTEGTDDATLGEMIADFVTLEQRYNQMLDTLAQRGTKVIRHGRNSPQSLLNALLAKGVDLKILGPSQTLLALCAERIRQATDAIVADVADAFANDAALTPTSLYRQLVGGGGDFVSDAGRPGAAVNLQSVVTSFRYQGKRFLFGGDMQFEAPGVDDTEDLIRNLRKKVKNEGPYAFVKLGHHGSFNAFSETIYQELNANGVSNLFGICAGEQSTSHPNPATLEVLKDHQSQIRWARTDHNKQSSFFFTATGSPQIEIEEGQLNDPVPNTSDITPEPELETEETETAVEKTTVVTASEGSVVEVTARIPHASTRVTLTIDVEPRATAGPTPAKPSTGSTSDQLPPIKIAGGRQLPKLLFVTNKDKLARNIGEREARHVITALRARGLQLIEQLPGTDVAQAASRVRQTIRETGKIDGVVILGGYDVVPSQSVDCVPTVLQSRVSRSGDADNFIVWSDDIYGDADGDLLPELPVSRIPDGNRAALVFAALEAKADSLPNPRVGVRNVMRPFAAEIFGNLPGSNQMLVSKPTTFNRTPQYSLDAERIYIMLHGDFTDSSRFWGEETEGNQEAMNIGNLPAKVGAVVFTGCCWGALTVNTPAGRTVNGRIFGQKSPDDSLAMTFLKRGATAFVGCTGSHYSPLQAPYNFFGGPMHEAFWVNYATNRSPAQALFNAKLEYLRGMPHGQTSPNSQAIEYKILRQYTCLGLGW
;
A
#
# COMPACT_ATOMS: atom_id res chain seq x y z
N MET A 1 -9.32 18.87 63.82
CA MET A 1 -8.78 18.86 62.49
C MET A 1 -8.10 17.50 62.33
N SER A 2 -8.79 16.54 61.72
CA SER A 2 -8.24 15.23 61.47
C SER A 2 -7.24 15.37 60.30
N ASN A 3 -5.99 15.01 60.54
CA ASN A 3 -5.03 14.78 59.47
C ASN A 3 -5.62 13.72 58.52
N ALA A 4 -6.20 14.12 57.40
CA ALA A 4 -6.45 13.18 56.33
C ALA A 4 -5.09 12.75 55.81
N ASP A 5 -4.80 11.45 55.86
CA ASP A 5 -3.65 10.89 55.19
C ASP A 5 -3.65 11.40 53.75
N PRO A 6 -2.48 11.78 53.18
CA PRO A 6 -2.42 12.22 51.79
C PRO A 6 -2.95 11.07 50.91
N VAL A 7 -4.07 11.35 50.23
CA VAL A 7 -4.68 10.35 49.29
C VAL A 7 -3.60 10.04 48.27
N SER A 8 -3.16 8.77 48.23
CA SER A 8 -2.18 8.32 47.22
C SER A 8 -2.68 8.69 45.83
N PRO A 9 -1.84 9.27 44.98
CA PRO A 9 -2.24 9.74 43.66
C PRO A 9 -2.79 8.58 42.81
N PHE A 10 -3.89 8.85 42.12
CA PHE A 10 -4.53 7.92 41.21
C PHE A 10 -4.93 8.71 39.96
N ALA A 11 -4.00 8.81 39.03
CA ALA A 11 -4.15 9.70 37.89
C ALA A 11 -3.47 9.17 36.61
N VAL A 12 -3.91 9.69 35.48
CA VAL A 12 -3.22 9.63 34.18
C VAL A 12 -2.98 11.05 33.72
N HIS A 13 -1.74 11.38 33.42
CA HIS A 13 -1.33 12.68 32.92
C HIS A 13 -0.82 12.51 31.48
N LEU A 14 -1.41 13.26 30.55
CA LEU A 14 -0.83 13.51 29.23
C LEU A 14 0.15 14.68 29.43
N LEU A 15 1.41 14.48 29.16
CA LEU A 15 2.41 15.52 29.27
C LEU A 15 2.33 16.45 28.05
N ASP A 16 2.66 17.71 28.24
CA ASP A 16 2.88 18.65 27.15
C ASP A 16 4.07 18.18 26.31
N VAL A 17 3.85 17.91 25.03
CA VAL A 17 4.85 17.41 24.07
C VAL A 17 5.38 18.51 23.15
N GLY A 18 5.14 19.77 23.49
CA GLY A 18 5.70 20.93 22.81
C GLY A 18 5.06 21.29 21.49
N LEU A 19 5.83 21.99 20.66
CA LEU A 19 5.36 22.55 19.40
C LEU A 19 5.38 21.56 18.24
N LYS A 20 6.21 20.51 18.31
CA LYS A 20 6.41 19.58 17.19
C LYS A 20 5.13 18.82 16.88
N GLU A 21 5.10 18.19 15.71
CA GLU A 21 3.88 17.68 15.09
C GLU A 21 3.12 16.64 15.90
N TYR A 22 3.82 15.70 16.55
CA TYR A 22 3.24 14.65 17.38
C TYR A 22 4.32 14.00 18.23
N GLY A 23 3.93 13.28 19.25
CA GLY A 23 4.78 12.54 20.16
C GLY A 23 4.01 12.08 21.38
N ASP A 24 4.41 10.99 21.99
CA ASP A 24 3.76 10.46 23.18
C ASP A 24 4.65 10.64 24.41
N ALA A 25 4.08 11.23 25.45
CA ALA A 25 4.63 11.19 26.80
C ALA A 25 3.50 11.19 27.83
N LEU A 26 3.42 10.15 28.66
CA LEU A 26 2.37 10.01 29.66
C LEU A 26 2.97 9.59 31.02
N LEU A 27 2.47 10.17 32.09
CA LEU A 27 2.74 9.71 33.44
C LEU A 27 1.47 9.15 34.07
N CYS A 28 1.51 7.88 34.49
CA CYS A 28 0.42 7.26 35.23
C CYS A 28 0.83 7.06 36.69
N GLN A 29 -0.08 7.36 37.62
CA GLN A 29 0.11 7.17 39.05
C GLN A 29 -0.99 6.26 39.59
N PHE A 30 -0.60 5.09 40.07
CA PHE A 30 -1.47 4.09 40.66
C PHE A 30 -1.05 3.80 42.11
N GLY A 31 -1.35 4.74 43.04
CA GLY A 31 -0.85 4.69 44.40
C GLY A 31 0.64 4.90 44.46
N GLU A 32 1.37 3.90 44.95
CA GLU A 32 2.85 3.93 45.03
C GLU A 32 3.56 3.59 43.70
N VAL A 33 2.79 3.24 42.68
CA VAL A 33 3.33 2.85 41.37
C VAL A 33 3.22 4.04 40.43
N SER A 34 4.36 4.54 39.95
CA SER A 34 4.45 5.52 38.87
C SER A 34 4.95 4.85 37.60
N VAL A 35 4.28 5.15 36.48
CA VAL A 35 4.62 4.60 35.14
C VAL A 35 4.79 5.75 34.17
N LEU A 36 5.98 5.89 33.61
CA LEU A 36 6.24 6.78 32.47
C LEU A 36 6.14 5.99 31.19
N ILE A 37 5.34 6.45 30.25
CA ILE A 37 5.14 5.82 28.93
C ILE A 37 5.61 6.80 27.89
N ASP A 38 6.65 6.43 27.13
CA ASP A 38 7.28 7.16 26.06
C ASP A 38 7.90 8.53 26.49
N GLY A 39 8.59 9.21 25.60
CA GLY A 39 9.43 10.37 25.91
C GLY A 39 9.32 11.53 24.94
N ALA A 40 8.22 11.62 24.16
CA ALA A 40 7.99 12.66 23.16
C ALA A 40 9.20 12.85 22.21
N HIS A 41 9.59 14.09 21.91
CA HIS A 41 10.74 14.38 21.04
C HIS A 41 12.03 14.64 21.83
N PRO A 42 13.21 14.52 21.20
CA PRO A 42 14.49 14.84 21.86
C PRO A 42 14.56 16.26 22.43
N GLY A 43 13.94 17.25 21.78
CA GLY A 43 13.93 18.65 22.21
C GLY A 43 13.09 18.93 23.46
N ASP A 44 12.14 18.04 23.77
CA ASP A 44 11.21 18.25 24.91
C ASP A 44 11.88 18.05 26.26
N GLN A 45 13.15 17.62 26.31
CA GLN A 45 13.98 17.61 27.51
C GLN A 45 14.29 19.02 28.07
N ASP A 46 14.30 20.03 27.20
CA ASP A 46 14.68 21.41 27.56
C ASP A 46 13.46 22.36 27.52
N GLY A 47 12.33 21.91 27.00
CA GLY A 47 11.13 22.70 26.76
C GLY A 47 11.31 23.76 25.67
N SER A 48 10.29 24.57 25.47
CA SER A 48 10.29 25.66 24.49
C SER A 48 9.43 26.82 24.99
N SER A 49 9.38 27.93 24.23
CA SER A 49 8.55 29.08 24.63
C SER A 49 7.08 28.67 24.73
N GLY A 50 6.52 28.77 25.92
CA GLY A 50 5.15 28.39 26.23
C GLY A 50 4.93 26.91 26.53
N HIS A 51 5.96 26.05 26.49
CA HIS A 51 5.90 24.63 26.79
C HIS A 51 6.91 24.22 27.86
N GLU A 52 6.42 23.57 28.92
CA GLU A 52 7.25 23.11 30.02
C GLU A 52 8.04 21.84 29.61
N SER A 53 9.29 21.75 30.04
CA SER A 53 10.12 20.58 29.76
C SER A 53 9.55 19.29 30.38
N ILE A 54 9.75 18.13 29.75
CA ILE A 54 9.37 16.82 30.33
C ILE A 54 9.96 16.64 31.74
N PRO A 55 11.25 16.94 32.02
CA PRO A 55 11.79 16.89 33.39
C PRO A 55 11.04 17.77 34.40
N ASP A 56 10.66 18.99 34.06
CA ASP A 56 9.97 19.91 34.97
C ASP A 56 8.54 19.41 35.25
N GLN A 57 7.83 18.95 34.24
CA GLN A 57 6.53 18.28 34.43
C GLN A 57 6.65 17.04 35.32
N LEU A 58 7.68 16.19 35.13
CA LEU A 58 7.93 15.03 35.98
C LEU A 58 8.27 15.45 37.43
N SER A 59 9.09 16.50 37.62
CA SER A 59 9.39 17.07 38.92
C SER A 59 8.12 17.44 39.68
N THR A 60 7.24 18.16 39.03
CA THR A 60 5.99 18.66 39.60
C THR A 60 5.01 17.52 39.92
N LEU A 61 4.73 16.65 38.95
CA LEU A 61 3.74 15.57 39.05
C LEU A 61 4.18 14.46 40.04
N LEU A 62 5.47 14.12 40.06
CA LEU A 62 6.03 13.14 40.99
C LEU A 62 6.32 13.72 42.37
N ASN A 63 6.22 15.03 42.54
CA ASN A 63 6.63 15.75 43.73
C ASN A 63 8.10 15.45 44.15
N GLN A 64 8.99 15.43 43.15
CA GLN A 64 10.42 15.15 43.33
C GLN A 64 11.22 16.39 42.91
N ALA A 65 11.68 17.17 43.85
CA ALA A 65 12.35 18.44 43.59
C ALA A 65 13.74 18.33 42.93
N ASN A 66 14.38 17.17 42.96
CA ASN A 66 15.71 16.94 42.41
C ASN A 66 15.81 15.65 41.63
N PRO A 67 16.53 15.65 40.49
CA PRO A 67 16.78 14.43 39.74
C PRO A 67 17.72 13.47 40.51
N PRO A 68 17.72 12.16 40.18
CA PRO A 68 16.90 11.58 39.10
C PRO A 68 15.43 11.45 39.51
N TYR A 69 14.54 11.87 38.60
CA TYR A 69 13.09 11.61 38.74
C TYR A 69 12.87 10.11 38.64
N LYS A 70 12.44 9.52 39.73
CA LYS A 70 12.34 8.06 39.81
C LYS A 70 10.93 7.60 39.57
N VAL A 71 10.75 6.69 38.59
CA VAL A 71 9.52 5.99 38.31
C VAL A 71 9.64 4.50 38.64
N THR A 72 8.53 3.83 38.94
CA THR A 72 8.48 2.39 39.16
C THR A 72 8.69 1.62 37.84
N LEU A 73 8.09 2.12 36.78
CA LEU A 73 8.13 1.50 35.46
C LEU A 73 8.30 2.57 34.37
N LEU A 74 9.27 2.35 33.50
CA LEU A 74 9.39 3.03 32.22
C LEU A 74 8.88 2.10 31.13
N ILE A 75 8.00 2.59 30.25
CA ILE A 75 7.58 1.89 29.02
C ILE A 75 8.07 2.67 27.81
N VAL A 76 8.70 1.99 26.85
CA VAL A 76 8.92 2.51 25.50
C VAL A 76 8.12 1.62 24.56
N THR A 77 7.06 2.17 23.96
CA THR A 77 6.07 1.40 23.23
C THR A 77 6.63 0.82 21.94
N HIS A 78 7.35 1.61 21.17
CA HIS A 78 8.00 1.18 19.92
C HIS A 78 9.21 2.08 19.60
N ALA A 79 9.91 1.78 18.50
CA ALA A 79 11.23 2.30 18.22
C ALA A 79 11.22 3.49 17.25
N HIS A 80 10.31 4.46 17.42
CA HIS A 80 10.33 5.75 16.72
C HIS A 80 10.86 6.88 17.61
N ASP A 81 11.36 7.94 16.99
CA ASP A 81 11.97 9.07 17.66
C ASP A 81 10.99 9.86 18.53
N ASP A 82 9.75 9.99 18.12
CA ASP A 82 8.65 10.65 18.84
C ASP A 82 8.07 9.84 20.03
N HIS A 83 8.66 8.68 20.31
CA HIS A 83 8.37 7.81 21.47
C HIS A 83 9.62 7.54 22.32
N ILE A 84 10.77 7.30 21.67
CA ILE A 84 12.08 7.21 22.37
C ILE A 84 12.47 8.59 22.86
N GLY A 85 12.40 9.57 22.01
CA GLY A 85 12.51 11.01 22.25
C GLY A 85 13.62 11.45 23.18
N CYS A 86 13.24 12.17 24.22
CA CYS A 86 14.19 12.73 25.21
C CYS A 86 14.72 11.68 26.21
N LEU A 87 14.15 10.45 26.26
CA LEU A 87 14.53 9.45 27.28
C LEU A 87 16.03 9.10 27.29
N PRO A 88 16.71 8.89 26.13
CA PRO A 88 18.14 8.62 26.13
C PRO A 88 18.96 9.72 26.84
N ASN A 89 18.64 10.98 26.58
CA ASN A 89 19.32 12.11 27.20
C ASN A 89 18.98 12.24 28.67
N LEU A 90 17.73 12.02 29.07
CA LEU A 90 17.35 12.05 30.49
C LEU A 90 18.07 10.98 31.31
N VAL A 91 18.18 9.78 30.72
CA VAL A 91 18.91 8.68 31.38
C VAL A 91 20.41 8.98 31.40
N ALA A 92 21.01 9.37 30.26
CA ALA A 92 22.44 9.66 30.20
C ALA A 92 22.86 10.73 31.23
N ASN A 93 22.08 11.81 31.35
CA ASN A 93 22.32 12.94 32.26
C ASN A 93 21.84 12.66 33.70
N ASN A 94 21.49 11.42 34.03
CA ASN A 94 21.00 11.04 35.36
C ASN A 94 19.77 11.86 35.83
N LYS A 95 18.92 12.30 34.88
CA LYS A 95 17.67 13.00 35.19
C LYS A 95 16.49 12.03 35.40
N LEU A 96 16.56 10.80 34.82
CA LEU A 96 15.53 9.78 34.93
C LEU A 96 16.10 8.46 35.47
N ALA A 97 15.38 7.80 36.37
CA ALA A 97 15.66 6.44 36.86
C ALA A 97 14.35 5.62 36.92
N ALA A 98 14.47 4.30 36.76
CA ALA A 98 13.35 3.39 36.86
C ALA A 98 13.72 2.08 37.58
N ASP A 99 12.78 1.49 38.31
CA ASP A 99 12.98 0.15 38.88
C ASP A 99 12.88 -0.93 37.80
N PHE A 100 11.94 -0.76 36.85
CA PHE A 100 11.73 -1.62 35.71
C PHE A 100 11.64 -0.80 34.42
N ALA A 101 12.05 -1.39 33.29
CA ALA A 101 11.81 -0.85 31.97
C ALA A 101 11.21 -1.96 31.08
N LEU A 102 9.98 -1.77 30.60
CA LEU A 102 9.33 -2.61 29.59
C LEU A 102 9.45 -1.89 28.24
N VAL A 103 10.22 -2.43 27.34
CA VAL A 103 10.61 -1.70 26.13
C VAL A 103 10.41 -2.54 24.87
N ALA A 104 10.13 -1.87 23.76
CA ALA A 104 10.26 -2.48 22.44
C ALA A 104 11.69 -3.02 22.27
N ASP A 105 11.81 -4.21 21.69
CA ASP A 105 13.13 -4.81 21.47
C ASP A 105 13.86 -4.05 20.37
N PRO A 106 15.01 -3.41 20.63
CA PRO A 106 15.75 -2.66 19.62
C PRO A 106 16.11 -3.52 18.40
N LEU A 107 16.41 -4.81 18.55
CA LEU A 107 16.68 -5.64 17.37
C LEU A 107 15.48 -5.73 16.44
N LEU A 108 14.30 -6.00 16.99
CA LEU A 108 13.07 -6.11 16.20
C LEU A 108 12.64 -4.76 15.62
N GLY A 109 12.81 -3.67 16.40
CA GLY A 109 12.49 -2.31 15.96
C GLY A 109 13.34 -1.83 14.78
N TRP A 110 14.57 -2.37 14.64
CA TRP A 110 15.45 -2.11 13.51
C TRP A 110 15.50 -3.27 12.50
N GLY A 111 14.49 -4.17 12.51
CA GLY A 111 14.34 -5.23 11.52
C GLY A 111 15.33 -6.38 11.66
N ARG A 112 15.98 -6.54 12.81
CA ARG A 112 16.93 -7.62 13.06
C ARG A 112 16.27 -8.75 13.84
N THR A 113 16.41 -9.96 13.37
CA THR A 113 15.89 -11.14 14.05
C THR A 113 16.97 -11.84 14.87
N ASN A 114 18.25 -11.57 14.58
CA ASN A 114 19.41 -12.17 15.24
C ASN A 114 20.46 -11.08 15.60
N PRO A 115 21.08 -11.09 16.80
CA PRO A 115 22.15 -10.17 17.18
C PRO A 115 23.36 -10.16 16.23
N ASP A 116 23.58 -11.27 15.51
CA ASP A 116 24.68 -11.42 14.57
C ASP A 116 24.34 -10.93 13.14
N ASP A 117 23.12 -10.48 12.90
CA ASP A 117 22.71 -9.87 11.62
C ASP A 117 23.33 -8.46 11.52
N GLY A 118 24.57 -8.40 11.06
CA GLY A 118 25.39 -7.18 10.98
C GLY A 118 25.07 -6.27 9.79
N SER A 119 23.80 -6.07 9.44
CA SER A 119 23.41 -5.31 8.24
C SER A 119 23.79 -3.82 8.29
N ASP A 120 23.81 -3.18 9.47
CA ASP A 120 24.16 -1.77 9.58
C ASP A 120 25.65 -1.47 9.47
N ASN A 121 26.52 -2.43 9.75
CA ASN A 121 27.96 -2.27 9.56
C ASN A 121 28.41 -2.30 8.09
N ALA A 122 27.51 -2.63 7.17
CA ALA A 122 27.81 -2.69 5.74
C ALA A 122 27.58 -1.35 5.01
N ILE A 123 26.82 -0.41 5.61
CA ILE A 123 26.58 0.90 5.02
C ILE A 123 27.70 1.85 5.45
N ASN A 124 28.73 1.97 4.63
CA ASN A 124 29.88 2.83 4.89
C ASN A 124 29.67 4.31 4.51
N ASP A 125 28.54 4.66 3.90
CA ASP A 125 28.22 6.04 3.52
C ASP A 125 27.20 6.63 4.49
N ASP A 126 27.59 7.66 5.24
CA ASP A 126 26.74 8.35 6.21
C ASP A 126 25.52 9.01 5.58
N ARG A 127 25.59 9.39 4.30
CA ARG A 127 24.46 9.95 3.56
C ARG A 127 23.38 8.90 3.32
N VAL A 128 23.80 7.68 2.95
CA VAL A 128 22.88 6.54 2.79
C VAL A 128 22.20 6.25 4.12
N ARG A 129 22.96 6.15 5.21
CA ARG A 129 22.41 5.92 6.56
C ARG A 129 21.39 6.98 6.95
N GLY A 130 21.68 8.24 6.64
CA GLY A 130 20.79 9.37 6.95
C GLY A 130 19.44 9.26 6.28
N VAL A 131 19.42 9.03 4.97
CA VAL A 131 18.17 8.90 4.21
C VAL A 131 17.38 7.66 4.63
N VAL A 132 18.04 6.52 4.82
CA VAL A 132 17.39 5.27 5.29
C VAL A 132 16.75 5.47 6.67
N ALA A 133 17.45 6.11 7.59
CA ALA A 133 16.93 6.40 8.93
C ALA A 133 15.70 7.34 8.86
N ALA A 134 15.76 8.39 8.06
CA ALA A 134 14.65 9.32 7.88
C ALA A 134 13.41 8.66 7.26
N LEU A 135 13.59 7.78 6.27
CA LEU A 135 12.49 7.04 5.66
C LEU A 135 11.84 6.04 6.63
N ARG A 136 12.62 5.52 7.57
CA ARG A 136 12.10 4.66 8.63
C ARG A 136 11.24 5.46 9.63
N GLU A 137 11.67 6.65 10.02
CA GLU A 137 10.93 7.52 10.95
C GLU A 137 9.70 8.18 10.30
N HIS A 138 9.70 8.29 8.98
CA HIS A 138 8.59 8.83 8.18
C HIS A 138 8.07 10.20 8.65
N VAL A 139 9.00 11.12 8.91
CA VAL A 139 8.69 12.47 9.39
C VAL A 139 8.86 13.47 8.26
N LEU A 140 7.81 13.71 7.46
CA LEU A 140 7.75 14.92 6.65
C LEU A 140 6.45 15.65 6.86
N THR A 141 6.61 16.90 7.28
CA THR A 141 5.62 17.94 7.11
C THR A 141 5.94 18.79 5.90
N GLU A 142 4.93 19.12 5.14
CA GLU A 142 5.01 20.19 4.15
C GLU A 142 5.46 21.46 4.89
N GLY A 143 6.59 22.03 4.50
CA GLY A 143 7.09 23.29 5.04
C GLY A 143 8.34 23.20 5.93
N THR A 144 8.79 22.01 6.35
CA THR A 144 10.07 21.87 7.07
C THR A 144 11.23 22.36 6.19
N ASP A 145 12.04 23.32 6.66
CA ASP A 145 13.20 23.79 5.93
C ASP A 145 14.34 22.75 5.87
N ASP A 146 15.28 22.95 4.92
CA ASP A 146 16.35 21.97 4.69
C ASP A 146 17.35 21.87 5.87
N ALA A 147 17.52 22.92 6.65
CA ALA A 147 18.42 22.91 7.80
C ALA A 147 17.81 22.05 8.92
N THR A 148 16.55 22.30 9.25
CA THR A 148 15.81 21.52 10.24
C THR A 148 15.71 20.05 9.85
N LEU A 149 15.39 19.77 8.60
CA LEU A 149 15.35 18.38 8.08
C LEU A 149 16.74 17.72 8.16
N GLY A 150 17.80 18.46 7.87
CA GLY A 150 19.17 17.95 7.98
C GLY A 150 19.55 17.58 9.42
N GLU A 151 19.15 18.39 10.39
CA GLU A 151 19.34 18.10 11.82
C GLU A 151 18.55 16.84 12.24
N MET A 152 17.29 16.72 11.82
CA MET A 152 16.47 15.55 12.09
C MET A 152 17.09 14.27 11.51
N ILE A 153 17.55 14.31 10.25
CA ILE A 153 18.23 13.18 9.60
C ILE A 153 19.47 12.76 10.38
N ALA A 154 20.27 13.72 10.85
CA ALA A 154 21.46 13.42 11.64
C ALA A 154 21.12 12.79 13.01
N ASP A 155 20.05 13.22 13.64
CA ASP A 155 19.54 12.63 14.89
C ASP A 155 19.04 11.20 14.67
N PHE A 156 18.29 10.93 13.60
CA PHE A 156 17.77 9.59 13.28
C PHE A 156 18.89 8.56 13.06
N VAL A 157 20.03 8.96 12.45
CA VAL A 157 21.19 8.08 12.28
C VAL A 157 21.71 7.55 13.61
N THR A 158 21.61 8.33 14.66
CA THR A 158 22.12 7.98 16.00
C THR A 158 21.06 7.37 16.92
N LEU A 159 19.81 7.34 16.52
CA LEU A 159 18.67 6.95 17.38
C LEU A 159 18.83 5.54 17.95
N GLU A 160 19.15 4.56 17.11
CA GLU A 160 19.37 3.18 17.58
C GLU A 160 20.51 3.09 18.61
N GLN A 161 21.64 3.77 18.32
CA GLN A 161 22.78 3.77 19.23
C GLN A 161 22.41 4.41 20.56
N ARG A 162 21.73 5.57 20.53
CA ARG A 162 21.27 6.28 21.74
C ARG A 162 20.31 5.43 22.55
N TYR A 163 19.38 4.75 21.86
CA TYR A 163 18.43 3.86 22.52
C TYR A 163 19.10 2.66 23.20
N ASN A 164 20.02 1.98 22.51
CA ASN A 164 20.78 0.88 23.10
C ASN A 164 21.63 1.35 24.30
N GLN A 165 22.32 2.49 24.21
CA GLN A 165 23.09 3.08 25.31
C GLN A 165 22.21 3.43 26.50
N MET A 166 21.00 3.92 26.27
CA MET A 166 20.01 4.15 27.32
C MET A 166 19.66 2.87 28.07
N LEU A 167 19.34 1.79 27.34
CA LEU A 167 18.97 0.50 27.94
C LEU A 167 20.14 -0.10 28.75
N ASP A 168 21.36 -0.01 28.24
CA ASP A 168 22.57 -0.46 28.95
C ASP A 168 22.83 0.37 30.20
N THR A 169 22.66 1.69 30.12
CA THR A 169 22.83 2.59 31.27
C THR A 169 21.81 2.31 32.36
N LEU A 170 20.55 2.11 32.00
CA LEU A 170 19.48 1.70 32.93
C LEU A 170 19.84 0.38 33.61
N ALA A 171 20.24 -0.64 32.82
CA ALA A 171 20.64 -1.94 33.37
C ALA A 171 21.84 -1.83 34.32
N GLN A 172 22.88 -1.05 33.98
CA GLN A 172 24.05 -0.81 34.85
C GLN A 172 23.68 -0.12 36.15
N ARG A 173 22.64 0.73 36.15
CA ARG A 173 22.09 1.38 37.35
C ARG A 173 21.11 0.54 38.14
N GLY A 174 20.90 -0.76 37.75
CA GLY A 174 20.07 -1.72 38.45
C GLY A 174 18.62 -1.79 38.00
N THR A 175 18.21 -1.06 36.94
CA THR A 175 16.89 -1.22 36.33
C THR A 175 16.76 -2.59 35.71
N LYS A 176 15.64 -3.28 35.95
CA LYS A 176 15.32 -4.53 35.28
C LYS A 176 14.73 -4.25 33.91
N VAL A 177 15.56 -4.35 32.86
CA VAL A 177 15.15 -4.12 31.47
C VAL A 177 14.50 -5.39 30.90
N ILE A 178 13.27 -5.25 30.40
CA ILE A 178 12.45 -6.30 29.81
C ILE A 178 12.15 -5.92 28.38
N ARG A 179 12.82 -6.57 27.44
CA ARG A 179 12.55 -6.40 26.00
C ARG A 179 11.33 -7.24 25.61
N HIS A 180 10.26 -6.59 25.16
CA HIS A 180 9.03 -7.25 24.75
C HIS A 180 9.29 -8.25 23.62
N GLY A 181 8.69 -9.43 23.73
CA GLY A 181 8.91 -10.53 22.77
C GLY A 181 10.18 -11.38 23.03
N ARG A 182 11.15 -10.85 23.80
CA ARG A 182 12.41 -11.56 24.09
C ARG A 182 12.50 -12.04 25.54
N ASN A 183 12.16 -11.17 26.49
CA ASN A 183 12.30 -11.49 27.91
C ASN A 183 10.93 -11.78 28.54
N SER A 184 10.90 -12.66 29.53
CA SER A 184 9.70 -12.89 30.32
C SER A 184 9.39 -11.68 31.20
N PRO A 185 8.17 -11.10 31.15
CA PRO A 185 7.77 -9.98 32.00
C PRO A 185 7.37 -10.40 33.42
N GLN A 186 7.45 -11.68 33.79
CA GLN A 186 6.83 -12.21 35.01
C GLN A 186 7.32 -11.51 36.29
N SER A 187 8.59 -11.12 36.36
CA SER A 187 9.13 -10.42 37.55
C SER A 187 8.50 -9.02 37.70
N LEU A 188 8.26 -8.32 36.62
CA LEU A 188 7.56 -7.03 36.57
C LEU A 188 6.09 -7.20 36.99
N LEU A 189 5.38 -8.16 36.34
CA LEU A 189 3.96 -8.40 36.61
C LEU A 189 3.74 -8.71 38.10
N ASN A 190 4.57 -9.56 38.68
CA ASN A 190 4.49 -9.91 40.12
C ASN A 190 4.79 -8.72 41.02
N ALA A 191 5.78 -7.88 40.67
CA ALA A 191 6.15 -6.70 41.47
C ALA A 191 5.03 -5.63 41.50
N LEU A 192 4.37 -5.40 40.36
CA LEU A 192 3.25 -4.47 40.26
C LEU A 192 2.00 -5.02 40.97
N LEU A 193 1.71 -6.33 40.78
CA LEU A 193 0.57 -6.96 41.42
C LEU A 193 0.70 -6.93 42.95
N ALA A 194 1.92 -7.08 43.51
CA ALA A 194 2.17 -6.95 44.94
C ALA A 194 1.85 -5.55 45.49
N LYS A 195 1.85 -4.53 44.62
CA LYS A 195 1.45 -3.15 44.95
C LYS A 195 -0.02 -2.85 44.54
N GLY A 196 -0.79 -3.86 44.16
CA GLY A 196 -2.21 -3.75 43.81
C GLY A 196 -2.48 -3.30 42.38
N VAL A 197 -1.44 -3.24 41.53
CA VAL A 197 -1.56 -2.88 40.10
C VAL A 197 -1.44 -4.14 39.26
N ASP A 198 -2.52 -4.50 38.52
CA ASP A 198 -2.54 -5.65 37.60
C ASP A 198 -2.23 -5.15 36.19
N LEU A 199 -1.02 -5.42 35.71
CA LEU A 199 -0.58 -5.11 34.36
C LEU A 199 -0.78 -6.32 33.44
N LYS A 200 -1.41 -6.09 32.30
CA LYS A 200 -1.49 -7.05 31.20
C LYS A 200 -0.82 -6.45 29.94
N ILE A 201 0.04 -7.24 29.31
CA ILE A 201 0.57 -6.95 27.97
C ILE A 201 -0.32 -7.68 26.98
N LEU A 202 -1.17 -6.93 26.26
CA LEU A 202 -2.16 -7.49 25.34
C LEU A 202 -1.54 -7.87 23.99
N GLY A 203 -0.50 -7.17 23.59
CA GLY A 203 0.21 -7.35 22.32
C GLY A 203 1.42 -6.42 22.19
N PRO A 204 2.04 -6.50 21.02
CA PRO A 204 1.82 -7.43 19.91
C PRO A 204 2.21 -8.87 20.23
N SER A 205 1.71 -9.82 19.43
CA SER A 205 2.15 -11.22 19.53
C SER A 205 3.55 -11.40 18.97
N GLN A 206 4.25 -12.47 19.38
CA GLN A 206 5.57 -12.80 18.80
C GLN A 206 5.52 -12.96 17.28
N THR A 207 4.44 -13.52 16.75
CA THR A 207 4.21 -13.66 15.30
C THR A 207 4.13 -12.28 14.62
N LEU A 208 3.40 -11.33 15.21
CA LEU A 208 3.29 -9.97 14.68
C LEU A 208 4.64 -9.25 14.75
N LEU A 209 5.36 -9.36 15.89
CA LEU A 209 6.69 -8.78 16.04
C LEU A 209 7.68 -9.31 14.99
N ALA A 210 7.71 -10.63 14.77
CA ALA A 210 8.59 -11.24 13.78
C ALA A 210 8.24 -10.82 12.35
N LEU A 211 6.95 -10.78 12.01
CA LEU A 211 6.48 -10.32 10.70
C LEU A 211 6.88 -8.86 10.45
N CYS A 212 6.62 -7.97 11.42
CA CYS A 212 6.98 -6.55 11.31
C CYS A 212 8.51 -6.37 11.22
N ALA A 213 9.30 -7.09 12.02
CA ALA A 213 10.76 -7.02 11.94
C ALA A 213 11.28 -7.46 10.56
N GLU A 214 10.70 -8.52 9.99
CA GLU A 214 11.05 -8.95 8.63
C GLU A 214 10.65 -7.90 7.58
N ARG A 215 9.49 -7.25 7.71
CA ARG A 215 9.08 -6.17 6.81
C ARG A 215 9.98 -4.93 6.93
N ILE A 216 10.36 -4.53 8.15
CA ILE A 216 11.33 -3.45 8.37
C ILE A 216 12.67 -3.79 7.69
N ARG A 217 13.17 -5.00 7.87
CA ARG A 217 14.42 -5.47 7.24
C ARG A 217 14.32 -5.42 5.72
N GLN A 218 13.25 -5.97 5.13
CA GLN A 218 13.05 -5.97 3.68
C GLN A 218 12.98 -4.56 3.11
N ALA A 219 12.23 -3.68 3.76
CA ALA A 219 12.12 -2.28 3.34
C ALA A 219 13.48 -1.56 3.46
N THR A 220 14.19 -1.77 4.57
CA THR A 220 15.51 -1.17 4.78
C THR A 220 16.52 -1.64 3.72
N ASP A 221 16.60 -2.95 3.46
CA ASP A 221 17.52 -3.50 2.46
C ASP A 221 17.23 -2.95 1.05
N ALA A 222 15.96 -2.83 0.66
CA ALA A 222 15.55 -2.23 -0.61
C ALA A 222 15.94 -0.75 -0.70
N ILE A 223 15.62 0.03 0.33
CA ILE A 223 15.93 1.47 0.39
C ILE A 223 17.46 1.70 0.35
N VAL A 224 18.24 0.90 1.06
CA VAL A 224 19.72 1.02 1.06
C VAL A 224 20.30 0.89 -0.33
N ALA A 225 19.84 -0.10 -1.10
CA ALA A 225 20.34 -0.31 -2.46
C ALA A 225 20.05 0.92 -3.35
N ASP A 226 18.85 1.42 -3.29
CA ASP A 226 18.38 2.49 -4.16
C ASP A 226 18.96 3.86 -3.76
N VAL A 227 19.05 4.14 -2.46
CA VAL A 227 19.70 5.36 -1.95
C VAL A 227 21.19 5.37 -2.26
N ALA A 228 21.87 4.23 -2.12
CA ALA A 228 23.28 4.10 -2.48
C ALA A 228 23.51 4.34 -3.98
N ASP A 229 22.64 3.79 -4.82
CA ASP A 229 22.69 4.02 -6.27
C ASP A 229 22.41 5.49 -6.63
N ALA A 230 21.46 6.15 -5.97
CA ALA A 230 21.19 7.56 -6.19
C ALA A 230 22.41 8.43 -5.87
N PHE A 231 23.08 8.23 -4.73
CA PHE A 231 24.29 8.96 -4.37
C PHE A 231 25.51 8.62 -5.26
N ALA A 232 25.58 7.38 -5.76
CA ALA A 232 26.63 7.00 -6.70
C ALA A 232 26.45 7.70 -8.06
N ASN A 233 25.22 7.95 -8.46
CA ASN A 233 24.86 8.56 -9.73
C ASN A 233 24.89 10.10 -9.70
N ASP A 234 24.67 10.72 -8.54
CA ASP A 234 24.77 12.17 -8.37
C ASP A 234 25.49 12.52 -7.06
N ALA A 235 26.77 12.87 -7.17
CA ALA A 235 27.61 13.27 -6.05
C ALA A 235 27.19 14.61 -5.40
N ALA A 236 26.34 15.40 -6.07
CA ALA A 236 25.83 16.68 -5.58
C ALA A 236 24.55 16.52 -4.76
N LEU A 237 23.91 15.36 -4.78
CA LEU A 237 22.74 15.08 -3.95
C LEU A 237 23.10 15.19 -2.46
N THR A 238 22.20 15.86 -1.71
CA THR A 238 22.26 15.89 -0.25
C THR A 238 21.24 14.90 0.33
N PRO A 239 21.45 14.39 1.56
CA PRO A 239 20.44 13.54 2.22
C PRO A 239 19.05 14.18 2.26
N THR A 240 18.95 15.48 2.54
CA THR A 240 17.68 16.23 2.56
C THR A 240 17.01 16.27 1.21
N SER A 241 17.75 16.59 0.13
CA SER A 241 17.18 16.64 -1.22
C SER A 241 16.73 15.27 -1.70
N LEU A 242 17.51 14.22 -1.45
CA LEU A 242 17.13 12.86 -1.81
C LEU A 242 15.94 12.37 -0.98
N TYR A 243 15.91 12.64 0.33
CA TYR A 243 14.76 12.31 1.17
C TYR A 243 13.49 12.96 0.66
N ARG A 244 13.52 14.28 0.33
CA ARG A 244 12.36 14.98 -0.25
C ARG A 244 11.93 14.38 -1.59
N GLN A 245 12.87 13.99 -2.44
CA GLN A 245 12.56 13.31 -3.70
C GLN A 245 11.86 11.98 -3.48
N LEU A 246 12.30 11.21 -2.47
CA LEU A 246 11.74 9.90 -2.18
C LEU A 246 10.37 9.98 -1.49
N VAL A 247 10.14 10.97 -0.64
CA VAL A 247 8.87 11.15 0.08
C VAL A 247 7.90 12.06 -0.69
N GLY A 248 8.37 13.13 -1.30
CA GLY A 248 7.58 14.05 -2.13
C GLY A 248 7.27 13.51 -3.52
N GLY A 249 8.02 12.53 -4.00
CA GLY A 249 7.83 11.84 -5.29
C GLY A 249 6.67 10.85 -5.33
N GLY A 250 5.74 10.88 -4.36
CA GLY A 250 4.51 10.07 -4.38
C GLY A 250 4.73 8.59 -4.62
N GLY A 251 5.48 7.95 -3.74
CA GLY A 251 5.07 6.65 -3.32
C GLY A 251 5.45 5.36 -4.00
N ASP A 252 6.22 5.26 -5.07
CA ASP A 252 6.60 3.93 -5.55
C ASP A 252 7.78 3.32 -4.75
N PHE A 253 8.60 4.16 -4.16
CA PHE A 253 9.72 3.73 -3.34
C PHE A 253 9.31 3.23 -1.94
N VAL A 254 8.26 3.79 -1.38
CA VAL A 254 7.79 3.52 -0.01
C VAL A 254 6.52 2.67 0.00
N SER A 255 5.73 2.65 -1.10
CA SER A 255 4.45 1.93 -1.14
C SER A 255 4.59 0.42 -1.39
N ASP A 256 5.59 -0.02 -2.16
CA ASP A 256 5.72 -1.44 -2.54
C ASP A 256 6.41 -2.31 -1.48
N ALA A 257 7.20 -1.72 -0.58
CA ALA A 257 7.89 -2.47 0.48
C ALA A 257 7.12 -2.51 1.82
N GLY A 258 5.89 -1.92 1.88
CA GLY A 258 5.21 -1.64 3.14
C GLY A 258 6.05 -0.65 3.97
N ARG A 259 5.53 0.55 4.20
CA ARG A 259 6.26 1.63 4.89
C ARG A 259 6.95 1.09 6.15
N PRO A 260 8.29 1.16 6.29
CA PRO A 260 8.97 0.63 7.46
C PRO A 260 8.43 1.25 8.75
N GLY A 261 8.06 2.53 8.74
CA GLY A 261 7.39 3.20 9.85
C GLY A 261 6.07 2.55 10.28
N ALA A 262 5.22 2.12 9.33
CA ALA A 262 3.99 1.40 9.69
C ALA A 262 4.28 0.08 10.39
N ALA A 263 5.34 -0.63 9.97
CA ALA A 263 5.74 -1.88 10.62
C ALA A 263 6.35 -1.65 12.03
N VAL A 264 7.05 -0.54 12.24
CA VAL A 264 7.52 -0.12 13.57
C VAL A 264 6.33 0.23 14.47
N ASN A 265 5.32 0.97 13.96
CA ASN A 265 4.08 1.27 14.70
C ASN A 265 3.34 0.00 15.16
N LEU A 266 3.25 -1.02 14.30
CA LEU A 266 2.61 -2.29 14.64
C LEU A 266 3.38 -3.13 15.68
N GLN A 267 4.60 -2.73 16.04
CA GLN A 267 5.35 -3.31 17.16
C GLN A 267 5.04 -2.65 18.50
N SER A 268 4.16 -1.66 18.56
CA SER A 268 3.77 -0.95 19.78
C SER A 268 3.31 -1.88 20.88
N VAL A 269 3.92 -1.77 22.07
CA VAL A 269 3.57 -2.58 23.23
C VAL A 269 2.23 -2.10 23.79
N VAL A 270 1.18 -2.85 23.53
CA VAL A 270 -0.19 -2.57 23.99
C VAL A 270 -0.37 -3.07 25.42
N THR A 271 -0.62 -2.17 26.34
CA THR A 271 -0.75 -2.47 27.77
C THR A 271 -2.11 -2.09 28.33
N SER A 272 -2.60 -2.91 29.28
CA SER A 272 -3.77 -2.59 30.10
C SER A 272 -3.38 -2.66 31.57
N PHE A 273 -3.65 -1.59 32.32
CA PHE A 273 -3.48 -1.55 33.75
C PHE A 273 -4.84 -1.66 34.44
N ARG A 274 -4.90 -2.38 35.55
CA ARG A 274 -6.06 -2.39 36.41
C ARG A 274 -5.66 -1.99 37.83
N TYR A 275 -6.29 -0.94 38.33
CA TYR A 275 -6.08 -0.44 39.68
C TYR A 275 -7.41 0.00 40.31
N GLN A 276 -7.68 -0.37 41.57
CA GLN A 276 -8.93 -0.08 42.27
C GLN A 276 -10.20 -0.34 41.45
N GLY A 277 -10.21 -1.44 40.68
CA GLY A 277 -11.34 -1.86 39.88
C GLY A 277 -11.49 -1.15 38.52
N LYS A 278 -10.71 -0.10 38.26
CA LYS A 278 -10.72 0.64 36.98
C LYS A 278 -9.63 0.12 36.07
N ARG A 279 -9.86 0.19 34.74
CA ARG A 279 -8.91 -0.25 33.70
C ARG A 279 -8.51 0.92 32.82
N PHE A 280 -7.28 0.85 32.34
CA PHE A 280 -6.63 1.88 31.54
C PHE A 280 -5.97 1.21 30.35
N LEU A 281 -6.14 1.73 29.15
CA LEU A 281 -5.57 1.18 27.90
C LEU A 281 -4.57 2.16 27.31
N PHE A 282 -3.35 1.66 26.98
CA PHE A 282 -2.31 2.40 26.30
C PHE A 282 -1.84 1.56 25.11
N GLY A 283 -2.03 2.08 23.93
CA GLY A 283 -1.82 1.36 22.66
C GLY A 283 -0.53 1.73 21.93
N GLY A 284 0.20 2.77 22.40
CA GLY A 284 1.26 3.38 21.57
C GLY A 284 0.68 3.80 20.22
N ASP A 285 1.34 3.46 19.15
CA ASP A 285 0.91 3.74 17.78
C ASP A 285 0.33 2.54 17.05
N MET A 286 -0.20 1.59 17.81
CA MET A 286 -0.87 0.42 17.24
C MET A 286 -2.02 0.82 16.31
N GLN A 287 -1.90 0.43 15.06
CA GLN A 287 -2.89 0.69 14.01
C GLN A 287 -4.02 -0.34 14.07
N PHE A 288 -4.98 -0.11 14.95
CA PHE A 288 -6.07 -1.08 15.21
C PHE A 288 -7.08 -1.20 14.06
N GLU A 289 -7.35 -0.13 13.30
CA GLU A 289 -8.38 -0.13 12.26
C GLU A 289 -7.83 -0.57 10.91
N ALA A 290 -6.78 0.09 10.46
CA ALA A 290 -6.19 -0.16 9.14
C ALA A 290 -4.66 -0.31 9.28
N PRO A 291 -4.17 -1.54 9.54
CA PRO A 291 -2.75 -1.77 9.64
C PRO A 291 -2.06 -1.49 8.30
N GLY A 292 -1.01 -0.69 8.33
CA GLY A 292 -0.24 -0.30 7.15
C GLY A 292 0.77 -1.37 6.68
N VAL A 293 0.60 -2.63 7.09
CA VAL A 293 1.47 -3.76 6.73
C VAL A 293 0.60 -4.95 6.34
N ASP A 294 0.82 -5.46 5.15
CA ASP A 294 0.08 -6.62 4.63
C ASP A 294 0.26 -7.87 5.49
N ASP A 295 -0.72 -8.77 5.45
CA ASP A 295 -0.77 -10.04 6.19
C ASP A 295 -0.85 -9.87 7.72
N THR A 296 -1.10 -8.66 8.23
CA THR A 296 -1.24 -8.39 9.67
C THR A 296 -2.69 -8.32 10.16
N GLU A 297 -3.68 -8.25 9.27
CA GLU A 297 -5.10 -8.00 9.58
C GLU A 297 -5.67 -9.03 10.57
N ASP A 298 -5.36 -10.31 10.38
CA ASP A 298 -5.83 -11.37 11.30
C ASP A 298 -5.15 -11.28 12.67
N LEU A 299 -3.88 -10.89 12.70
CA LEU A 299 -3.12 -10.71 13.94
C LEU A 299 -3.64 -9.49 14.72
N ILE A 300 -3.91 -8.38 14.02
CA ILE A 300 -4.51 -7.17 14.59
C ILE A 300 -5.95 -7.47 15.04
N ARG A 301 -6.76 -8.17 14.25
CA ARG A 301 -8.11 -8.60 14.65
C ARG A 301 -8.09 -9.44 15.93
N ASN A 302 -7.09 -10.31 16.09
CA ASN A 302 -6.93 -11.08 17.32
C ASN A 302 -6.49 -10.21 18.51
N LEU A 303 -5.67 -9.19 18.30
CA LEU A 303 -5.32 -8.19 19.30
C LEU A 303 -6.55 -7.36 19.70
N ARG A 304 -7.33 -6.86 18.72
CA ARG A 304 -8.60 -6.16 18.95
C ARG A 304 -9.56 -6.98 19.81
N LYS A 305 -9.69 -8.29 19.57
CA LYS A 305 -10.50 -9.19 20.43
C LYS A 305 -10.01 -9.22 21.88
N LYS A 306 -8.70 -9.22 22.12
CA LYS A 306 -8.15 -9.17 23.49
C LYS A 306 -8.45 -7.82 24.13
N VAL A 307 -8.25 -6.71 23.40
CA VAL A 307 -8.58 -5.36 23.85
C VAL A 307 -10.08 -5.24 24.20
N LYS A 308 -10.96 -5.67 23.30
CA LYS A 308 -12.42 -5.70 23.52
C LYS A 308 -12.80 -6.50 24.77
N ASN A 309 -12.22 -7.70 24.95
CA ASN A 309 -12.56 -8.58 26.07
C ASN A 309 -12.04 -8.06 27.42
N GLU A 310 -10.98 -7.25 27.41
CA GLU A 310 -10.42 -6.65 28.62
C GLU A 310 -11.23 -5.43 29.09
N GLY A 311 -11.91 -4.72 28.17
CA GLY A 311 -12.75 -3.54 28.47
C GLY A 311 -13.96 -3.85 29.38
N PRO A 312 -14.72 -2.84 29.83
CA PRO A 312 -14.60 -1.44 29.49
C PRO A 312 -13.42 -0.74 30.21
N TYR A 313 -13.01 0.40 29.67
CA TYR A 313 -11.87 1.18 30.19
C TYR A 313 -12.33 2.49 30.83
N ALA A 314 -11.72 2.84 31.95
CA ALA A 314 -11.90 4.15 32.58
C ALA A 314 -11.15 5.26 31.81
N PHE A 315 -10.08 4.87 31.11
CA PHE A 315 -9.32 5.76 30.25
C PHE A 315 -8.69 4.98 29.08
N VAL A 316 -8.66 5.60 27.92
CA VAL A 316 -8.02 5.08 26.70
C VAL A 316 -7.13 6.16 26.10
N LYS A 317 -5.83 5.93 25.96
CA LYS A 317 -4.97 6.72 25.08
C LYS A 317 -5.22 6.23 23.65
N LEU A 318 -5.66 7.12 22.78
CA LEU A 318 -5.86 6.79 21.37
C LEU A 318 -4.53 6.47 20.70
N GLY A 319 -4.52 5.39 19.92
CA GLY A 319 -3.34 4.97 19.20
C GLY A 319 -2.93 5.96 18.12
N HIS A 320 -1.64 5.98 17.79
CA HIS A 320 -1.06 6.72 16.67
C HIS A 320 -1.55 8.17 16.62
N HIS A 321 -1.39 8.88 17.72
CA HIS A 321 -1.74 10.30 17.91
C HIS A 321 -3.16 10.68 17.45
N GLY A 322 -4.10 9.73 17.49
CA GLY A 322 -5.46 9.92 16.96
C GLY A 322 -5.55 9.82 15.44
N SER A 323 -4.72 9.00 14.79
CA SER A 323 -4.81 8.71 13.37
C SER A 323 -6.05 7.86 13.03
N PHE A 324 -6.59 8.05 11.82
CA PHE A 324 -7.71 7.27 11.29
C PHE A 324 -7.44 5.77 11.16
N ASN A 325 -6.16 5.38 10.99
CA ASN A 325 -5.77 3.96 10.92
C ASN A 325 -5.74 3.27 12.28
N ALA A 326 -5.75 4.02 13.38
CA ALA A 326 -5.77 3.49 14.74
C ALA A 326 -7.15 3.60 15.41
N PHE A 327 -7.99 4.55 15.02
CA PHE A 327 -9.26 4.78 15.65
C PHE A 327 -10.36 5.16 14.64
N SER A 328 -11.52 4.50 14.75
CA SER A 328 -12.69 4.67 13.90
C SER A 328 -13.95 4.41 14.72
N GLU A 329 -15.11 4.59 14.10
CA GLU A 329 -16.39 4.17 14.70
C GLU A 329 -16.39 2.68 15.09
N THR A 330 -15.79 1.81 14.26
CA THR A 330 -15.68 0.38 14.54
C THR A 330 -14.88 0.11 15.81
N ILE A 331 -13.73 0.76 15.97
CA ILE A 331 -12.87 0.62 17.16
C ILE A 331 -13.59 1.20 18.38
N TYR A 332 -14.25 2.35 18.25
CA TYR A 332 -15.05 2.92 19.32
C TYR A 332 -16.12 1.94 19.82
N GLN A 333 -16.87 1.32 18.93
CA GLN A 333 -17.90 0.33 19.27
C GLN A 333 -17.31 -0.93 19.92
N GLU A 334 -16.14 -1.38 19.47
CA GLU A 334 -15.46 -2.52 20.09
C GLU A 334 -14.97 -2.22 21.50
N LEU A 335 -14.43 -1.03 21.76
CA LEU A 335 -13.98 -0.58 23.09
C LEU A 335 -15.17 -0.47 24.08
N ASN A 336 -16.36 -0.18 23.57
CA ASN A 336 -17.58 0.01 24.35
C ASN A 336 -18.50 -1.24 24.40
N ALA A 337 -18.12 -2.34 23.79
CA ALA A 337 -18.96 -3.53 23.66
C ALA A 337 -19.35 -4.17 25.01
N ASN A 338 -18.51 -4.01 26.04
CA ASN A 338 -18.73 -4.55 27.40
C ASN A 338 -19.11 -3.48 28.43
N GLY A 339 -19.39 -2.27 27.98
CA GLY A 339 -19.68 -1.09 28.78
C GLY A 339 -18.99 0.14 28.26
N VAL A 340 -19.38 1.33 28.71
CA VAL A 340 -18.87 2.58 28.17
C VAL A 340 -17.46 2.87 28.69
N SER A 341 -16.52 3.07 27.79
CA SER A 341 -15.21 3.70 28.05
C SER A 341 -15.41 5.21 28.02
N ASN A 342 -15.11 5.89 29.12
CA ASN A 342 -15.61 7.24 29.34
C ASN A 342 -14.65 8.35 28.98
N LEU A 343 -13.32 8.09 29.07
CA LEU A 343 -12.31 9.12 28.90
C LEU A 343 -11.29 8.69 27.84
N PHE A 344 -10.94 9.65 27.01
CA PHE A 344 -9.96 9.46 25.96
C PHE A 344 -8.86 10.55 26.06
N GLY A 345 -7.64 10.17 25.71
CA GLY A 345 -6.50 11.06 25.62
C GLY A 345 -5.81 10.97 24.29
N ILE A 346 -5.36 12.09 23.78
CA ILE A 346 -4.59 12.20 22.52
C ILE A 346 -3.33 13.00 22.83
N CYS A 347 -2.16 12.50 22.40
CA CYS A 347 -0.91 13.25 22.44
C CYS A 347 -0.55 13.70 21.03
N ALA A 348 -0.48 15.00 20.82
CA ALA A 348 -0.10 15.65 19.56
C ALA A 348 0.50 17.03 19.91
N GLY A 349 1.38 17.56 19.06
CA GLY A 349 1.95 18.90 19.23
C GLY A 349 1.10 19.98 18.53
N GLU A 350 1.24 21.22 18.95
CA GLU A 350 0.44 22.35 18.45
C GLU A 350 0.57 22.57 16.92
N GLN A 351 1.72 22.22 16.34
CA GLN A 351 1.98 22.41 14.91
C GLN A 351 1.56 21.20 14.05
N SER A 352 0.98 20.17 14.67
CA SER A 352 0.52 19.00 13.92
C SER A 352 -0.65 19.34 13.00
N THR A 353 -0.43 19.21 11.70
CA THR A 353 -1.49 19.39 10.67
C THR A 353 -2.17 18.09 10.27
N SER A 354 -1.59 16.95 10.65
CA SER A 354 -2.05 15.60 10.27
C SER A 354 -2.71 14.83 11.41
N HIS A 355 -2.37 15.17 12.67
CA HIS A 355 -2.86 14.49 13.87
C HIS A 355 -3.28 15.48 14.95
N PRO A 356 -4.41 15.24 15.64
CA PRO A 356 -5.38 14.17 15.39
C PRO A 356 -6.09 14.30 14.05
N ASN A 357 -6.33 13.16 13.40
CA ASN A 357 -7.02 13.17 12.10
C ASN A 357 -8.48 13.66 12.25
N PRO A 358 -8.99 14.49 11.32
CA PRO A 358 -10.37 14.98 11.35
C PRO A 358 -11.42 13.88 11.49
N ALA A 359 -11.25 12.73 10.83
CA ALA A 359 -12.19 11.61 10.95
C ALA A 359 -12.23 11.02 12.37
N THR A 360 -11.09 10.96 13.07
CA THR A 360 -11.04 10.55 14.48
C THR A 360 -11.75 11.55 15.37
N LEU A 361 -11.54 12.84 15.15
CA LEU A 361 -12.22 13.91 15.91
C LEU A 361 -13.74 13.91 15.67
N GLU A 362 -14.21 13.59 14.47
CA GLU A 362 -15.63 13.45 14.15
C GLU A 362 -16.26 12.31 14.94
N VAL A 363 -15.64 11.12 15.01
CA VAL A 363 -16.12 10.00 15.84
C VAL A 363 -16.22 10.42 17.30
N LEU A 364 -15.22 11.10 17.85
CA LEU A 364 -15.27 11.57 19.25
C LEU A 364 -16.40 12.59 19.46
N LYS A 365 -16.57 13.53 18.54
CA LYS A 365 -17.63 14.55 18.56
C LYS A 365 -19.01 13.91 18.53
N ASP A 366 -19.25 12.90 17.70
CA ASP A 366 -20.55 12.23 17.61
C ASP A 366 -20.94 11.56 18.93
N HIS A 367 -19.96 11.13 19.73
CA HIS A 367 -20.16 10.48 21.01
C HIS A 367 -19.95 11.39 22.24
N GLN A 368 -19.74 12.70 22.06
CA GLN A 368 -19.39 13.67 23.14
C GLN A 368 -20.41 13.75 24.30
N SER A 369 -21.64 13.30 24.07
CA SER A 369 -22.63 13.21 25.16
C SER A 369 -22.36 12.09 26.17
N GLN A 370 -21.52 11.11 25.78
CA GLN A 370 -21.22 9.93 26.60
C GLN A 370 -19.75 9.89 27.06
N ILE A 371 -18.87 10.57 26.34
CA ILE A 371 -17.43 10.54 26.55
C ILE A 371 -16.85 11.94 26.75
N ARG A 372 -15.64 12.00 27.31
CA ARG A 372 -14.86 13.21 27.38
C ARG A 372 -13.43 12.92 26.93
N TRP A 373 -12.80 13.89 26.28
CA TRP A 373 -11.41 13.76 25.85
C TRP A 373 -10.63 15.05 26.03
N ALA A 374 -9.31 14.89 26.15
CA ALA A 374 -8.34 15.96 26.09
C ALA A 374 -7.26 15.62 25.05
N ARG A 375 -6.65 16.65 24.48
CA ARG A 375 -5.61 16.56 23.46
C ARG A 375 -4.49 17.57 23.75
N THR A 376 -3.23 17.12 23.77
CA THR A 376 -2.12 17.96 24.22
C THR A 376 -1.85 19.16 23.32
N ASP A 377 -2.14 19.08 22.03
CA ASP A 377 -2.03 20.18 21.06
C ASP A 377 -2.96 21.37 21.32
N HIS A 378 -4.08 21.18 22.05
CA HIS A 378 -5.01 22.24 22.43
C HIS A 378 -5.10 22.45 23.94
N ASN A 379 -4.73 21.45 24.72
CA ASN A 379 -4.89 21.51 26.18
C ASN A 379 -3.55 21.50 26.92
N LYS A 380 -2.41 21.38 26.20
CA LYS A 380 -1.09 21.17 26.79
C LYS A 380 -1.10 20.02 27.79
N GLN A 381 -0.56 20.19 28.98
CA GLN A 381 -0.66 19.16 29.99
C GLN A 381 -2.11 18.93 30.40
N SER A 382 -2.53 17.66 30.44
CA SER A 382 -3.88 17.26 30.82
C SER A 382 -3.86 16.15 31.85
N SER A 383 -4.62 16.26 32.92
CA SER A 383 -4.60 15.33 34.04
C SER A 383 -5.99 14.77 34.32
N PHE A 384 -6.08 13.45 34.38
CA PHE A 384 -7.30 12.70 34.68
C PHE A 384 -7.15 12.05 36.04
N PHE A 385 -7.88 12.52 37.03
CA PHE A 385 -7.85 12.04 38.40
C PHE A 385 -9.02 11.07 38.64
N PHE A 386 -8.73 9.96 39.31
CA PHE A 386 -9.67 8.89 39.57
C PHE A 386 -9.82 8.62 41.04
N THR A 387 -10.99 8.13 41.39
CA THR A 387 -11.29 7.56 42.71
C THR A 387 -11.92 6.20 42.54
N ALA A 388 -11.93 5.37 43.57
CA ALA A 388 -12.51 4.03 43.47
C ALA A 388 -13.99 4.04 43.06
N THR A 389 -14.77 4.99 43.58
CA THR A 389 -16.23 5.02 43.43
C THR A 389 -16.80 6.29 42.82
N GLY A 390 -16.01 7.36 42.71
CA GLY A 390 -16.44 8.68 42.20
C GLY A 390 -16.31 8.85 40.70
N SER A 391 -16.90 9.94 40.20
CA SER A 391 -16.63 10.40 38.83
C SER A 391 -15.22 10.96 38.73
N PRO A 392 -14.52 10.75 37.63
CA PRO A 392 -13.20 11.29 37.42
C PRO A 392 -13.23 12.81 37.31
N GLN A 393 -12.21 13.50 37.82
CA GLN A 393 -11.94 14.90 37.58
C GLN A 393 -10.92 15.03 36.45
N ILE A 394 -11.07 16.07 35.64
CA ILE A 394 -10.16 16.36 34.52
C ILE A 394 -9.68 17.81 34.70
N GLU A 395 -8.39 17.97 34.70
CA GLU A 395 -7.72 19.27 34.70
C GLU A 395 -6.95 19.40 33.40
N ILE A 396 -7.05 20.55 32.74
CA ILE A 396 -6.35 20.91 31.51
C ILE A 396 -5.65 22.25 31.74
N GLU A 397 -4.49 22.45 31.15
CA GLU A 397 -3.75 23.69 31.32
C GLU A 397 -4.35 24.82 30.45
N GLU A 398 -4.72 24.53 29.22
CA GLU A 398 -5.28 25.48 28.26
C GLU A 398 -6.50 24.93 27.51
N GLY A 399 -7.20 25.80 26.76
CA GLY A 399 -8.25 25.40 25.82
C GLY A 399 -9.52 24.86 26.48
N GLN A 400 -10.15 23.91 25.85
CA GLN A 400 -11.39 23.27 26.31
C GLN A 400 -11.37 21.76 26.07
N LEU A 401 -12.05 21.02 26.93
CA LEU A 401 -12.27 19.60 26.73
C LEU A 401 -13.20 19.36 25.52
N ASN A 402 -13.06 18.21 24.88
CA ASN A 402 -13.90 17.79 23.76
C ASN A 402 -13.79 18.72 22.55
N ASP A 403 -12.62 19.29 22.31
CA ASP A 403 -12.40 20.15 21.17
C ASP A 403 -12.23 19.34 19.87
N PRO A 404 -13.21 19.37 18.93
CA PRO A 404 -13.16 18.62 17.70
C PRO A 404 -12.48 19.37 16.55
N VAL A 405 -11.96 20.58 16.79
CA VAL A 405 -11.37 21.40 15.75
C VAL A 405 -10.00 20.85 15.35
N PRO A 406 -9.78 20.41 14.10
CA PRO A 406 -8.45 20.00 13.66
C PRO A 406 -7.51 21.20 13.56
N ASN A 407 -6.21 20.97 13.74
CA ASN A 407 -5.20 21.99 13.46
C ASN A 407 -5.19 22.23 11.94
N THR A 408 -5.39 23.47 11.53
CA THR A 408 -5.28 23.89 10.14
C THR A 408 -3.97 24.63 9.95
N SER A 409 -3.20 24.31 8.90
CA SER A 409 -2.10 25.18 8.49
C SER A 409 -2.65 26.57 8.16
N ASP A 410 -2.14 27.60 8.84
CA ASP A 410 -2.47 29.00 8.53
C ASP A 410 -2.01 29.37 7.12
N ILE A 411 -2.87 29.10 6.14
CA ILE A 411 -2.91 29.88 4.91
C ILE A 411 -3.92 30.98 5.18
N THR A 412 -3.44 32.17 5.51
CA THR A 412 -4.28 33.36 5.64
C THR A 412 -5.01 33.62 4.33
N PRO A 413 -6.34 33.46 4.27
CA PRO A 413 -7.09 33.97 3.12
C PRO A 413 -7.16 35.52 3.22
N GLU A 414 -6.95 36.21 2.10
CA GLU A 414 -7.32 37.61 2.00
C GLU A 414 -8.80 37.78 2.41
N PRO A 415 -9.18 38.93 3.01
CA PRO A 415 -10.51 39.13 3.56
C PRO A 415 -11.55 39.20 2.46
N GLU A 416 -12.39 38.19 2.35
CA GLU A 416 -13.64 38.27 1.60
C GLU A 416 -14.70 38.97 2.47
N LEU A 417 -15.40 39.92 1.84
CA LEU A 417 -16.49 40.71 2.39
C LEU A 417 -17.62 39.78 2.92
N GLU A 418 -18.02 40.03 4.16
CA GLU A 418 -19.14 39.39 4.82
C GLU A 418 -20.44 39.53 4.01
N THR A 419 -21.06 38.38 3.71
CA THR A 419 -22.50 38.28 3.53
C THR A 419 -23.00 37.12 4.34
N GLU A 420 -23.72 37.42 5.42
CA GLU A 420 -24.47 36.43 6.18
C GLU A 420 -25.52 35.76 5.29
N GLU A 421 -25.39 34.44 5.08
CA GLU A 421 -26.52 33.58 4.68
C GLU A 421 -26.52 32.31 5.48
N THR A 422 -27.52 32.15 6.29
CA THR A 422 -27.90 30.91 6.99
C THR A 422 -28.34 29.89 5.97
N GLU A 423 -27.51 28.86 5.71
CA GLU A 423 -27.92 27.73 4.87
C GLU A 423 -28.71 26.69 5.65
N THR A 424 -30.02 26.68 5.41
CA THR A 424 -30.88 25.52 5.60
C THR A 424 -30.66 24.56 4.44
N ALA A 425 -30.48 23.25 4.71
CA ALA A 425 -30.38 22.21 3.69
C ALA A 425 -31.57 22.27 2.73
N VAL A 426 -31.32 22.60 1.47
CA VAL A 426 -32.33 22.64 0.42
C VAL A 426 -32.23 21.35 -0.40
N GLU A 427 -33.22 20.49 -0.24
CA GLU A 427 -33.46 19.37 -1.16
C GLU A 427 -33.98 19.95 -2.48
N LYS A 428 -33.13 19.98 -3.51
CA LYS A 428 -33.53 20.46 -4.83
C LYS A 428 -33.78 19.30 -5.76
N THR A 429 -35.05 18.97 -5.98
CA THR A 429 -35.45 18.02 -7.00
C THR A 429 -35.54 18.71 -8.34
N THR A 430 -34.73 18.31 -9.31
CA THR A 430 -34.80 18.79 -10.70
C THR A 430 -35.27 17.65 -11.59
N VAL A 431 -36.42 17.80 -12.23
CA VAL A 431 -36.94 16.84 -13.21
C VAL A 431 -36.44 17.25 -14.60
N VAL A 432 -35.69 16.37 -15.24
CA VAL A 432 -35.22 16.55 -16.62
C VAL A 432 -35.95 15.55 -17.50
N THR A 433 -36.68 16.03 -18.49
CA THR A 433 -37.37 15.17 -19.47
C THR A 433 -36.52 15.09 -20.73
N ALA A 434 -36.05 13.90 -21.07
CA ALA A 434 -35.29 13.65 -22.29
C ALA A 434 -36.10 12.82 -23.30
N SER A 435 -35.94 13.12 -24.60
CA SER A 435 -36.51 12.31 -25.68
C SER A 435 -35.62 11.09 -25.96
N GLU A 436 -36.20 10.06 -26.58
CA GLU A 436 -35.48 8.84 -26.96
C GLU A 436 -34.26 9.19 -27.84
N GLY A 437 -33.08 8.69 -27.45
CA GLY A 437 -31.81 9.00 -28.13
C GLY A 437 -31.08 10.28 -27.67
N SER A 438 -31.61 11.02 -26.70
CA SER A 438 -30.95 12.19 -26.13
C SER A 438 -29.87 11.82 -25.11
N VAL A 439 -28.73 12.49 -25.16
CA VAL A 439 -27.71 12.43 -24.09
C VAL A 439 -28.06 13.49 -23.05
N VAL A 440 -28.18 13.07 -21.80
CA VAL A 440 -28.39 13.96 -20.65
C VAL A 440 -27.05 14.10 -19.92
N GLU A 441 -26.49 15.29 -19.93
CA GLU A 441 -25.28 15.60 -19.18
C GLU A 441 -25.69 16.26 -17.84
N VAL A 442 -25.26 15.65 -16.74
CA VAL A 442 -25.48 16.19 -15.38
C VAL A 442 -24.15 16.64 -14.81
N THR A 443 -24.00 17.97 -14.65
CA THR A 443 -22.82 18.55 -14.01
C THR A 443 -23.16 18.92 -12.58
N ALA A 444 -22.53 18.25 -11.61
CA ALA A 444 -22.62 18.59 -10.19
C ALA A 444 -21.32 19.27 -9.74
N ARG A 445 -21.41 20.44 -9.11
CA ARG A 445 -20.29 21.07 -8.42
C ARG A 445 -20.33 20.64 -6.95
N ILE A 446 -19.29 19.93 -6.51
CA ILE A 446 -19.15 19.47 -5.13
C ILE A 446 -18.21 20.44 -4.41
N PRO A 447 -18.68 21.17 -3.37
CA PRO A 447 -17.86 22.19 -2.70
C PRO A 447 -16.67 21.62 -1.90
N HIS A 448 -16.76 20.35 -1.42
CA HIS A 448 -15.70 19.72 -0.63
C HIS A 448 -15.48 18.26 -1.02
N ALA A 449 -14.24 17.78 -0.94
CA ALA A 449 -13.82 16.42 -1.29
C ALA A 449 -14.44 15.30 -0.42
N SER A 450 -15.02 15.65 0.73
CA SER A 450 -15.64 14.72 1.67
C SER A 450 -17.15 14.55 1.48
N THR A 451 -17.77 15.23 0.51
CA THR A 451 -19.23 15.19 0.31
C THR A 451 -19.60 13.98 -0.55
N ARG A 452 -20.40 13.07 0.01
CA ARG A 452 -20.98 11.96 -0.75
C ARG A 452 -22.20 12.44 -1.53
N VAL A 453 -22.15 12.39 -2.85
CA VAL A 453 -23.32 12.64 -3.70
C VAL A 453 -23.84 11.32 -4.23
N THR A 454 -25.11 11.01 -3.90
CA THR A 454 -25.80 9.84 -4.44
C THR A 454 -26.74 10.31 -5.54
N LEU A 455 -26.49 9.89 -6.79
CA LEU A 455 -27.37 10.16 -7.91
C LEU A 455 -28.23 8.91 -8.15
N THR A 456 -29.53 9.02 -7.89
CA THR A 456 -30.50 7.98 -8.24
C THR A 456 -31.19 8.38 -9.53
N ILE A 457 -31.07 7.54 -10.57
CA ILE A 457 -31.76 7.76 -11.86
C ILE A 457 -32.86 6.73 -11.97
N ASP A 458 -34.11 7.18 -11.79
CA ASP A 458 -35.28 6.37 -12.04
C ASP A 458 -35.75 6.59 -13.48
N VAL A 459 -35.72 5.53 -14.29
CA VAL A 459 -36.21 5.56 -15.66
C VAL A 459 -37.60 4.92 -15.67
N GLU A 460 -38.64 5.75 -15.62
CA GLU A 460 -40.01 5.26 -15.85
C GLU A 460 -40.24 5.09 -17.36
N PRO A 461 -40.64 3.88 -17.83
CA PRO A 461 -41.06 3.71 -19.21
C PRO A 461 -42.40 4.43 -19.38
N ARG A 462 -42.45 5.44 -20.27
CA ARG A 462 -43.66 6.15 -20.60
C ARG A 462 -44.69 5.15 -21.16
N ALA A 463 -45.81 4.97 -20.48
CA ALA A 463 -46.94 4.22 -20.98
C ALA A 463 -47.48 4.87 -22.28
N THR A 464 -47.19 4.30 -23.42
CA THR A 464 -47.87 4.64 -24.68
C THR A 464 -49.26 4.07 -24.63
N ALA A 465 -50.25 4.94 -24.84
CA ALA A 465 -51.67 4.54 -24.99
C ALA A 465 -51.79 3.48 -26.09
N GLY A 466 -52.32 2.31 -25.73
CA GLY A 466 -52.37 1.17 -26.60
C GLY A 466 -53.40 1.31 -27.71
N PRO A 467 -53.12 0.74 -28.85
CA PRO A 467 -54.18 0.26 -29.77
C PRO A 467 -54.57 -1.18 -29.45
N THR A 468 -55.81 -1.45 -29.70
CA THR A 468 -56.62 -2.68 -29.56
C THR A 468 -55.87 -3.99 -29.96
N PRO A 469 -56.14 -5.13 -29.30
CA PRO A 469 -55.37 -6.36 -29.46
C PRO A 469 -55.55 -7.00 -30.81
N ALA A 470 -54.45 -7.10 -31.55
CA ALA A 470 -54.35 -8.01 -32.72
C ALA A 470 -53.80 -9.36 -32.25
N LYS A 471 -54.39 -10.40 -32.79
CA LYS A 471 -54.19 -11.83 -32.65
C LYS A 471 -52.71 -12.24 -32.55
N PRO A 472 -52.30 -13.20 -31.71
CA PRO A 472 -50.91 -13.57 -31.54
C PRO A 472 -50.36 -14.21 -32.82
N SER A 473 -49.40 -13.55 -33.43
CA SER A 473 -48.52 -14.18 -34.40
C SER A 473 -47.38 -14.85 -33.62
N THR A 474 -47.23 -16.14 -33.83
CA THR A 474 -46.08 -16.94 -33.39
C THR A 474 -44.85 -16.46 -34.14
N GLY A 475 -44.15 -15.49 -33.59
CA GLY A 475 -42.85 -15.05 -34.04
C GLY A 475 -41.79 -15.59 -33.09
N SER A 476 -41.07 -16.63 -33.52
CA SER A 476 -39.88 -17.17 -32.92
C SER A 476 -38.83 -16.04 -32.80
N THR A 477 -38.64 -15.47 -31.62
CA THR A 477 -37.43 -14.71 -31.31
C THR A 477 -36.32 -15.75 -31.23
N SER A 478 -35.45 -15.78 -32.21
CA SER A 478 -34.25 -16.62 -32.21
C SER A 478 -33.34 -16.18 -31.03
N ASP A 479 -33.27 -17.07 -30.08
CA ASP A 479 -32.43 -16.97 -28.86
C ASP A 479 -30.92 -17.16 -29.17
N GLN A 480 -30.47 -16.86 -30.40
CA GLN A 480 -29.13 -17.08 -30.89
C GLN A 480 -28.26 -15.81 -30.67
N LEU A 481 -27.15 -15.98 -29.96
CA LEU A 481 -26.11 -14.97 -29.90
C LEU A 481 -25.53 -14.67 -31.29
N PRO A 482 -25.14 -13.41 -31.60
CA PRO A 482 -24.55 -13.09 -32.89
C PRO A 482 -23.29 -13.92 -33.15
N PRO A 483 -22.97 -14.35 -34.36
CA PRO A 483 -21.82 -15.19 -34.66
C PRO A 483 -20.50 -14.46 -34.35
N ILE A 484 -19.59 -15.09 -33.61
CA ILE A 484 -18.26 -14.56 -33.29
C ILE A 484 -17.38 -14.64 -34.56
N LYS A 485 -16.87 -13.48 -35.02
CA LYS A 485 -15.95 -13.39 -36.15
C LYS A 485 -14.50 -13.44 -35.67
N ILE A 486 -14.02 -14.63 -35.29
CA ILE A 486 -12.67 -14.81 -34.77
C ILE A 486 -11.62 -14.14 -35.65
N ALA A 487 -10.73 -13.33 -35.06
CA ALA A 487 -9.73 -12.49 -35.71
C ALA A 487 -10.31 -11.58 -36.82
N GLY A 488 -11.57 -11.10 -36.66
CA GLY A 488 -12.24 -10.35 -37.71
C GLY A 488 -12.45 -11.13 -39.02
N GLY A 489 -12.36 -12.46 -38.99
CA GLY A 489 -12.46 -13.33 -40.18
C GLY A 489 -11.14 -13.64 -40.88
N ARG A 490 -9.99 -13.07 -40.42
CA ARG A 490 -8.65 -13.37 -40.98
C ARG A 490 -8.30 -14.86 -40.80
N GLN A 491 -7.46 -15.37 -41.70
CA GLN A 491 -6.88 -16.71 -41.55
C GLN A 491 -5.83 -16.68 -40.41
N LEU A 492 -5.97 -17.58 -39.46
CA LEU A 492 -5.00 -17.78 -38.38
C LEU A 492 -3.97 -18.87 -38.75
N PRO A 493 -2.77 -18.84 -38.20
CA PRO A 493 -1.85 -19.97 -38.31
C PRO A 493 -2.39 -21.18 -37.54
N LYS A 494 -1.67 -22.28 -37.49
CA LYS A 494 -2.10 -23.48 -36.77
C LYS A 494 -1.98 -23.29 -35.27
N LEU A 495 -3.00 -22.77 -34.63
CA LEU A 495 -3.03 -22.49 -33.19
C LEU A 495 -3.73 -23.62 -32.41
N LEU A 496 -3.22 -23.89 -31.24
CA LEU A 496 -3.84 -24.73 -30.23
C LEU A 496 -4.52 -23.86 -29.18
N PHE A 497 -5.85 -23.86 -29.14
CA PHE A 497 -6.61 -23.24 -28.07
C PHE A 497 -6.72 -24.18 -26.88
N VAL A 498 -6.59 -23.65 -25.66
CA VAL A 498 -6.67 -24.43 -24.43
C VAL A 498 -7.57 -23.77 -23.41
N THR A 499 -8.47 -24.51 -22.80
CA THR A 499 -9.39 -24.03 -21.76
C THR A 499 -9.88 -25.17 -20.87
N ASN A 500 -10.53 -24.78 -19.75
CA ASN A 500 -11.45 -25.65 -19.02
C ASN A 500 -12.86 -25.08 -19.19
N LYS A 501 -13.66 -25.68 -20.07
CA LYS A 501 -14.96 -25.15 -20.48
C LYS A 501 -15.94 -25.00 -19.30
N ASP A 502 -15.89 -25.90 -18.31
CA ASP A 502 -16.82 -25.87 -17.18
C ASP A 502 -16.47 -24.73 -16.21
N LYS A 503 -15.20 -24.42 -16.06
CA LYS A 503 -14.74 -23.26 -15.31
C LYS A 503 -15.00 -21.96 -16.08
N LEU A 504 -14.71 -21.93 -17.37
CA LEU A 504 -15.04 -20.81 -18.23
C LEU A 504 -16.55 -20.50 -18.20
N ALA A 505 -17.40 -21.55 -18.26
CA ALA A 505 -18.86 -21.40 -18.18
C ALA A 505 -19.32 -20.79 -16.86
N ARG A 506 -18.66 -21.09 -15.73
CA ARG A 506 -18.95 -20.46 -14.44
C ARG A 506 -18.65 -18.97 -14.44
N ASN A 507 -17.61 -18.56 -15.14
CA ASN A 507 -17.17 -17.15 -15.16
C ASN A 507 -17.99 -16.30 -16.15
N ILE A 508 -18.29 -16.82 -17.35
CA ILE A 508 -18.92 -16.03 -18.41
C ILE A 508 -20.34 -16.46 -18.78
N GLY A 509 -20.86 -17.52 -18.19
CA GLY A 509 -22.17 -18.10 -18.50
C GLY A 509 -22.07 -19.34 -19.42
N GLU A 510 -22.94 -20.36 -19.19
CA GLU A 510 -22.93 -21.61 -19.97
C GLU A 510 -23.23 -21.40 -21.46
N ARG A 511 -24.18 -20.52 -21.77
CA ARG A 511 -24.59 -20.20 -23.12
C ARG A 511 -23.43 -19.54 -23.87
N GLU A 512 -22.79 -18.57 -23.27
CA GLU A 512 -21.68 -17.77 -23.80
C GLU A 512 -20.44 -18.65 -24.01
N ALA A 513 -20.08 -19.47 -23.03
CA ALA A 513 -18.95 -20.41 -23.14
C ALA A 513 -19.19 -21.43 -24.26
N ARG A 514 -20.41 -21.99 -24.35
CA ARG A 514 -20.78 -22.91 -25.43
C ARG A 514 -20.72 -22.24 -26.82
N HIS A 515 -21.13 -20.96 -26.88
CA HIS A 515 -21.07 -20.16 -28.11
C HIS A 515 -19.61 -19.97 -28.58
N VAL A 516 -18.68 -19.62 -27.67
CA VAL A 516 -17.25 -19.52 -27.95
C VAL A 516 -16.68 -20.84 -28.46
N ILE A 517 -16.90 -21.93 -27.74
CA ILE A 517 -16.41 -23.27 -28.14
C ILE A 517 -16.93 -23.66 -29.51
N THR A 518 -18.20 -23.41 -29.79
CA THR A 518 -18.82 -23.71 -31.10
C THR A 518 -18.19 -22.88 -32.23
N ALA A 519 -17.90 -21.58 -31.96
CA ALA A 519 -17.26 -20.72 -32.95
C ALA A 519 -15.82 -21.17 -33.25
N LEU A 520 -15.03 -21.57 -32.24
CA LEU A 520 -13.68 -22.13 -32.44
C LEU A 520 -13.71 -23.41 -33.29
N ARG A 521 -14.62 -24.32 -33.00
CA ARG A 521 -14.79 -25.58 -33.76
C ARG A 521 -15.25 -25.32 -35.21
N ALA A 522 -16.20 -24.40 -35.40
CA ALA A 522 -16.67 -24.02 -36.73
C ALA A 522 -15.59 -23.43 -37.64
N ARG A 523 -14.54 -22.80 -37.03
CA ARG A 523 -13.34 -22.31 -37.72
C ARG A 523 -12.30 -23.42 -37.99
N GLY A 524 -12.51 -24.64 -37.53
CA GLY A 524 -11.58 -25.74 -37.67
C GLY A 524 -10.31 -25.59 -36.80
N LEU A 525 -10.38 -24.78 -35.73
CA LEU A 525 -9.25 -24.55 -34.82
C LEU A 525 -9.09 -25.72 -33.85
N GLN A 526 -7.84 -26.05 -33.53
CA GLN A 526 -7.54 -27.10 -32.56
C GLN A 526 -7.84 -26.61 -31.16
N LEU A 527 -8.43 -27.45 -30.31
CA LEU A 527 -8.95 -27.04 -29.01
C LEU A 527 -8.88 -28.17 -27.98
N ILE A 528 -8.26 -27.87 -26.83
CA ILE A 528 -8.40 -28.66 -25.62
C ILE A 528 -9.46 -27.98 -24.74
N GLU A 529 -10.61 -28.64 -24.53
CA GLU A 529 -11.75 -28.05 -23.80
C GLU A 529 -11.78 -28.40 -22.31
N GLN A 530 -11.08 -29.47 -21.92
CA GLN A 530 -11.03 -30.01 -20.55
C GLN A 530 -9.60 -30.09 -20.05
N LEU A 531 -8.96 -28.92 -19.97
CA LEU A 531 -7.63 -28.86 -19.38
C LEU A 531 -7.73 -29.01 -17.85
N PRO A 532 -6.82 -29.75 -17.16
CA PRO A 532 -6.78 -29.74 -15.70
C PRO A 532 -6.68 -28.30 -15.15
N GLY A 533 -7.62 -27.91 -14.27
CA GLY A 533 -7.77 -26.51 -13.91
C GLY A 533 -7.20 -26.15 -12.53
N THR A 534 -6.47 -27.06 -11.86
CA THR A 534 -5.93 -26.82 -10.51
C THR A 534 -4.43 -27.07 -10.39
N ASP A 535 -3.86 -27.81 -11.33
CA ASP A 535 -2.44 -28.19 -11.34
C ASP A 535 -1.83 -27.76 -12.68
N VAL A 536 -0.96 -26.76 -12.60
CA VAL A 536 -0.29 -26.19 -13.78
C VAL A 536 0.61 -27.20 -14.48
N ALA A 537 1.27 -28.09 -13.76
CA ALA A 537 2.16 -29.10 -14.35
C ALA A 537 1.38 -30.16 -15.13
N GLN A 538 0.22 -30.59 -14.60
CA GLN A 538 -0.67 -31.51 -15.32
C GLN A 538 -1.27 -30.84 -16.56
N ALA A 539 -1.70 -29.57 -16.44
CA ALA A 539 -2.23 -28.80 -17.53
C ALA A 539 -1.19 -28.65 -18.66
N ALA A 540 0.02 -28.23 -18.32
CA ALA A 540 1.12 -28.09 -19.28
C ALA A 540 1.51 -29.44 -19.92
N SER A 541 1.56 -30.53 -19.14
CA SER A 541 1.83 -31.88 -19.66
C SER A 541 0.78 -32.31 -20.70
N ARG A 542 -0.51 -31.99 -20.48
CA ARG A 542 -1.58 -32.27 -21.44
C ARG A 542 -1.42 -31.45 -22.74
N VAL A 543 -1.07 -30.18 -22.63
CA VAL A 543 -0.77 -29.31 -23.78
C VAL A 543 0.41 -29.88 -24.57
N ARG A 544 1.52 -30.16 -23.89
CA ARG A 544 2.73 -30.77 -24.48
C ARG A 544 2.44 -32.06 -25.21
N GLN A 545 1.68 -32.96 -24.61
CA GLN A 545 1.23 -34.19 -25.26
C GLN A 545 0.46 -33.92 -26.54
N THR A 546 -0.50 -32.98 -26.50
CA THR A 546 -1.31 -32.60 -27.66
C THR A 546 -0.44 -32.00 -28.80
N ILE A 547 0.53 -31.15 -28.46
CA ILE A 547 1.47 -30.58 -29.45
C ILE A 547 2.23 -31.73 -30.17
N ARG A 548 2.73 -32.69 -29.42
CA ARG A 548 3.46 -33.86 -30.00
C ARG A 548 2.57 -34.74 -30.87
N GLU A 549 1.31 -34.97 -30.48
CA GLU A 549 0.35 -35.79 -31.22
C GLU A 549 -0.13 -35.10 -32.50
N THR A 550 -0.25 -33.78 -32.46
CA THR A 550 -0.84 -33.00 -33.58
C THR A 550 0.20 -32.63 -34.64
N GLY A 551 1.46 -32.65 -34.30
CA GLY A 551 2.53 -32.24 -35.19
C GLY A 551 2.74 -30.72 -35.18
N LYS A 552 2.92 -30.07 -36.35
CA LYS A 552 3.28 -28.65 -36.39
C LYS A 552 2.15 -27.78 -35.86
N ILE A 553 2.39 -27.13 -34.71
CA ILE A 553 1.61 -26.05 -34.11
C ILE A 553 2.45 -24.78 -34.17
N ASP A 554 1.87 -23.64 -34.49
CA ASP A 554 2.57 -22.36 -34.62
C ASP A 554 2.49 -21.52 -33.32
N GLY A 555 1.57 -21.88 -32.39
CA GLY A 555 1.44 -21.23 -31.08
C GLY A 555 0.26 -21.71 -30.25
N VAL A 556 0.20 -21.29 -29.00
CA VAL A 556 -0.83 -21.65 -28.01
C VAL A 556 -1.63 -20.42 -27.62
N VAL A 557 -2.96 -20.55 -27.58
CA VAL A 557 -3.89 -19.50 -27.10
C VAL A 557 -4.63 -20.05 -25.87
N ILE A 558 -4.39 -19.46 -24.72
CA ILE A 558 -5.07 -19.78 -23.49
C ILE A 558 -6.38 -18.99 -23.43
N LEU A 559 -7.49 -19.67 -23.16
CA LEU A 559 -8.81 -19.06 -23.06
C LEU A 559 -9.32 -19.19 -21.62
N GLY A 560 -9.36 -18.08 -20.92
CA GLY A 560 -9.78 -17.96 -19.53
C GLY A 560 -8.71 -17.37 -18.59
N GLY A 561 -9.15 -16.92 -17.41
CA GLY A 561 -8.30 -16.42 -16.34
C GLY A 561 -7.46 -17.53 -15.66
N TYR A 562 -6.72 -17.16 -14.63
CA TYR A 562 -5.83 -18.12 -13.92
C TYR A 562 -6.60 -19.21 -13.16
N ASP A 563 -7.86 -18.97 -12.82
CA ASP A 563 -8.77 -19.95 -12.22
C ASP A 563 -9.33 -20.95 -13.24
N VAL A 564 -9.41 -20.58 -14.52
CA VAL A 564 -9.83 -21.45 -15.63
C VAL A 564 -8.67 -22.30 -16.14
N VAL A 565 -7.56 -21.67 -16.47
CA VAL A 565 -6.30 -22.29 -16.88
C VAL A 565 -5.19 -21.66 -16.03
N PRO A 566 -4.60 -22.41 -15.08
CA PRO A 566 -3.66 -21.86 -14.11
C PRO A 566 -2.41 -21.33 -14.80
N SER A 567 -1.91 -20.18 -14.34
CA SER A 567 -0.59 -19.66 -14.69
C SER A 567 0.46 -20.22 -13.75
N GLN A 568 1.69 -20.35 -14.20
CA GLN A 568 2.80 -20.84 -13.40
C GLN A 568 3.37 -19.70 -12.53
N SER A 569 3.48 -19.92 -11.23
CA SER A 569 4.33 -19.10 -10.36
C SER A 569 5.78 -19.53 -10.57
N VAL A 570 6.62 -18.62 -11.09
CA VAL A 570 8.01 -18.90 -11.47
C VAL A 570 8.95 -18.13 -10.54
N ASP A 571 9.79 -18.85 -9.81
CA ASP A 571 10.96 -18.28 -9.17
C ASP A 571 12.03 -18.00 -10.23
N CYS A 572 12.31 -16.73 -10.45
CA CYS A 572 13.22 -16.27 -11.50
C CYS A 572 14.70 -16.31 -11.10
N VAL A 573 15.02 -16.55 -9.82
CA VAL A 573 16.42 -16.61 -9.37
C VAL A 573 17.05 -17.94 -9.78
N PRO A 574 18.04 -17.94 -10.67
CA PRO A 574 18.76 -19.17 -11.05
C PRO A 574 19.36 -19.86 -9.83
N THR A 575 19.39 -21.19 -9.85
CA THR A 575 19.91 -22.01 -8.74
C THR A 575 21.32 -21.58 -8.31
N VAL A 576 22.18 -21.21 -9.25
CA VAL A 576 23.56 -20.76 -8.99
C VAL A 576 23.65 -19.40 -8.30
N LEU A 577 22.56 -18.62 -8.29
CA LEU A 577 22.47 -17.31 -7.63
C LEU A 577 21.67 -17.32 -6.33
N GLN A 578 20.92 -18.40 -6.03
CA GLN A 578 19.98 -18.43 -4.89
C GLN A 578 20.60 -18.10 -3.53
N SER A 579 21.85 -18.50 -3.29
CA SER A 579 22.54 -18.18 -2.03
C SER A 579 23.17 -16.78 -2.00
N ARG A 580 23.11 -16.04 -3.09
CA ARG A 580 23.78 -14.74 -3.27
C ARG A 580 22.80 -13.60 -3.57
N VAL A 581 21.53 -13.92 -3.85
CA VAL A 581 20.48 -12.95 -4.17
C VAL A 581 19.69 -12.66 -2.91
N SER A 582 19.58 -11.39 -2.56
CA SER A 582 18.63 -10.92 -1.56
C SER A 582 17.24 -10.88 -2.17
N ARG A 583 16.32 -11.70 -1.64
CA ARG A 583 14.93 -11.77 -2.15
C ARG A 583 14.17 -10.45 -1.98
N SER A 584 14.48 -9.71 -0.92
CA SER A 584 13.91 -8.39 -0.65
C SER A 584 14.39 -7.29 -1.60
N GLY A 585 15.39 -7.56 -2.42
CA GLY A 585 15.81 -6.65 -3.50
C GLY A 585 14.85 -6.60 -4.70
N ASP A 586 13.66 -7.20 -4.60
CA ASP A 586 12.61 -7.14 -5.61
C ASP A 586 11.22 -7.21 -4.96
N ALA A 587 10.31 -6.33 -5.34
CA ALA A 587 8.95 -6.23 -4.80
C ALA A 587 8.11 -7.53 -4.91
N ASP A 588 8.45 -8.40 -5.86
CA ASP A 588 7.84 -9.73 -6.05
C ASP A 588 8.70 -10.87 -5.52
N ASN A 589 9.79 -10.60 -4.77
CA ASN A 589 10.77 -11.61 -4.36
C ASN A 589 11.35 -12.42 -5.53
N PHE A 590 11.42 -11.84 -6.73
CA PHE A 590 11.77 -12.50 -8.00
C PHE A 590 10.84 -13.63 -8.40
N ILE A 591 9.58 -13.60 -7.97
CA ILE A 591 8.57 -14.61 -8.30
C ILE A 591 7.46 -13.94 -9.12
N VAL A 592 7.20 -14.44 -10.31
CA VAL A 592 6.23 -13.86 -11.26
C VAL A 592 5.26 -14.90 -11.79
N TRP A 593 4.11 -14.46 -12.29
CA TRP A 593 3.22 -15.31 -13.09
C TRP A 593 3.74 -15.39 -14.52
N SER A 594 3.83 -16.62 -15.07
CA SER A 594 4.22 -16.86 -16.45
C SER A 594 3.38 -17.95 -17.08
N ASP A 595 3.01 -17.75 -18.34
CA ASP A 595 2.33 -18.73 -19.17
C ASP A 595 3.27 -19.49 -20.11
N ASP A 596 4.57 -19.24 -20.06
CA ASP A 596 5.59 -19.83 -20.92
C ASP A 596 5.57 -21.36 -20.91
N ILE A 597 5.21 -21.96 -19.78
CA ILE A 597 5.11 -23.42 -19.62
C ILE A 597 4.14 -24.10 -20.63
N TYR A 598 3.16 -23.35 -21.18
CA TYR A 598 2.24 -23.87 -22.19
C TYR A 598 2.81 -23.86 -23.60
N GLY A 599 3.90 -23.12 -23.80
CA GLY A 599 4.68 -23.14 -25.04
C GLY A 599 5.89 -24.07 -25.01
N ASP A 600 6.21 -24.62 -23.86
CA ASP A 600 7.32 -25.55 -23.61
C ASP A 600 6.98 -26.95 -24.15
N ALA A 601 7.51 -27.31 -25.29
CA ALA A 601 7.18 -28.55 -26.00
C ALA A 601 8.06 -29.74 -25.59
N ASP A 602 9.26 -29.51 -25.04
CA ASP A 602 10.20 -30.56 -24.65
C ASP A 602 10.33 -30.75 -23.13
N GLY A 603 10.00 -29.76 -22.33
CA GLY A 603 9.94 -29.86 -20.88
C GLY A 603 11.15 -29.27 -20.14
N ASP A 604 11.92 -28.44 -20.81
CA ASP A 604 13.12 -27.81 -20.24
C ASP A 604 12.83 -26.46 -19.55
N LEU A 605 11.57 -26.07 -19.49
CA LEU A 605 11.06 -24.82 -18.91
C LEU A 605 11.30 -23.57 -19.78
N LEU A 606 11.77 -23.73 -21.01
CA LEU A 606 11.83 -22.65 -22.00
C LEU A 606 10.76 -22.89 -23.06
N PRO A 607 10.04 -21.88 -23.53
CA PRO A 607 9.04 -22.06 -24.54
C PRO A 607 9.66 -22.20 -25.95
N GLU A 608 9.23 -23.18 -26.73
CA GLU A 608 9.51 -23.31 -28.19
C GLU A 608 8.39 -22.68 -29.02
N LEU A 609 7.24 -22.42 -28.41
CA LEU A 609 6.08 -21.84 -29.07
C LEU A 609 5.63 -20.55 -28.41
N PRO A 610 5.20 -19.54 -29.21
CA PRO A 610 4.58 -18.35 -28.68
C PRO A 610 3.27 -18.69 -27.94
N VAL A 611 3.03 -17.98 -26.83
CA VAL A 611 1.83 -18.13 -26.01
C VAL A 611 1.10 -16.79 -25.90
N SER A 612 -0.23 -16.81 -25.99
CA SER A 612 -1.09 -15.67 -25.64
C SER A 612 -2.24 -16.12 -24.74
N ARG A 613 -2.80 -15.20 -23.96
CA ARG A 613 -3.94 -15.47 -23.08
C ARG A 613 -5.08 -14.50 -23.33
N ILE A 614 -6.27 -15.03 -23.53
CA ILE A 614 -7.53 -14.27 -23.48
C ILE A 614 -8.09 -14.40 -22.06
N PRO A 615 -7.87 -13.44 -21.14
CA PRO A 615 -8.49 -13.48 -19.82
C PRO A 615 -10.01 -13.32 -19.96
N ASP A 616 -10.78 -13.99 -19.10
CA ASP A 616 -12.24 -13.85 -19.15
C ASP A 616 -12.78 -12.69 -18.30
N GLY A 617 -12.06 -12.28 -17.22
CA GLY A 617 -12.45 -11.17 -16.34
C GLY A 617 -13.89 -11.25 -15.85
N ASN A 618 -14.46 -12.45 -15.77
CA ASN A 618 -15.86 -12.71 -15.44
C ASN A 618 -16.85 -11.97 -16.37
N ARG A 619 -16.47 -11.72 -17.64
CA ARG A 619 -17.27 -10.97 -18.64
C ARG A 619 -17.20 -11.61 -20.02
N ALA A 620 -18.28 -12.19 -20.48
CA ALA A 620 -18.39 -12.75 -21.84
C ALA A 620 -18.02 -11.73 -22.92
N ALA A 621 -18.42 -10.46 -22.73
CA ALA A 621 -18.13 -9.38 -23.68
C ALA A 621 -16.62 -9.14 -23.88
N LEU A 622 -15.78 -9.34 -22.82
CA LEU A 622 -14.34 -9.27 -22.95
C LEU A 622 -13.80 -10.38 -23.84
N VAL A 623 -14.27 -11.63 -23.62
CA VAL A 623 -13.84 -12.80 -24.39
C VAL A 623 -14.23 -12.64 -25.87
N PHE A 624 -15.45 -12.18 -26.13
CA PHE A 624 -15.92 -11.94 -27.49
C PHE A 624 -15.10 -10.86 -28.18
N ALA A 625 -14.92 -9.71 -27.54
CA ALA A 625 -14.12 -8.61 -28.09
C ALA A 625 -12.68 -9.05 -28.39
N ALA A 626 -12.03 -9.77 -27.45
CA ALA A 626 -10.67 -10.25 -27.66
C ALA A 626 -10.56 -11.30 -28.80
N LEU A 627 -11.55 -12.18 -28.94
CA LEU A 627 -11.58 -13.15 -30.04
C LEU A 627 -11.82 -12.47 -31.40
N GLU A 628 -12.65 -11.43 -31.43
CA GLU A 628 -12.99 -10.70 -32.67
C GLU A 628 -11.97 -9.62 -33.03
N ALA A 629 -11.04 -9.31 -32.14
CA ALA A 629 -10.08 -8.26 -32.31
C ALA A 629 -9.28 -8.41 -33.62
N LYS A 630 -9.15 -7.31 -34.33
CA LYS A 630 -8.39 -7.20 -35.56
C LYS A 630 -7.61 -5.89 -35.58
N ALA A 631 -6.45 -5.90 -36.21
CA ALA A 631 -5.74 -4.68 -36.51
C ALA A 631 -6.55 -3.90 -37.57
N ASP A 632 -7.11 -2.77 -37.20
CA ASP A 632 -7.70 -1.83 -38.14
C ASP A 632 -6.59 -0.88 -38.63
N SER A 633 -6.70 -0.39 -39.86
CA SER A 633 -5.85 0.73 -40.29
C SER A 633 -6.30 1.99 -39.56
N LEU A 634 -5.46 2.47 -38.66
CA LEU A 634 -5.71 3.63 -37.83
C LEU A 634 -4.95 4.85 -38.37
N PRO A 635 -5.44 6.09 -38.14
CA PRO A 635 -4.87 7.28 -38.74
C PRO A 635 -3.43 7.55 -38.31
N ASN A 636 -3.06 7.10 -37.09
CA ASN A 636 -1.73 7.29 -36.58
C ASN A 636 -0.97 5.95 -36.53
N PRO A 637 0.29 5.89 -37.00
CA PRO A 637 1.06 4.64 -36.95
C PRO A 637 1.52 4.31 -35.53
N ARG A 638 1.70 5.31 -34.66
CA ARG A 638 2.15 5.13 -33.28
C ARG A 638 1.65 6.22 -32.35
N VAL A 639 1.46 5.90 -31.09
CA VAL A 639 1.29 6.81 -29.94
C VAL A 639 2.08 6.24 -28.78
N GLY A 640 2.72 7.09 -28.00
CA GLY A 640 3.41 6.67 -26.78
C GLY A 640 3.34 7.72 -25.68
N VAL A 641 3.35 7.25 -24.44
CA VAL A 641 3.44 8.08 -23.24
C VAL A 641 4.43 7.45 -22.26
N ARG A 642 5.30 8.26 -21.67
CA ARG A 642 6.27 7.85 -20.68
C ARG A 642 6.30 8.81 -19.50
N ASN A 643 6.81 8.38 -18.36
CA ASN A 643 7.21 9.29 -17.32
C ASN A 643 8.52 10.02 -17.69
N VAL A 644 8.81 11.12 -16.98
CA VAL A 644 9.97 11.96 -17.27
C VAL A 644 11.29 11.22 -17.07
N MET A 645 11.36 10.33 -16.07
CA MET A 645 12.55 9.60 -15.66
C MET A 645 12.87 8.36 -16.53
N ARG A 646 12.14 8.11 -17.61
CA ARG A 646 12.35 6.95 -18.50
C ARG A 646 12.65 7.38 -19.94
N PRO A 647 13.80 8.11 -20.17
CA PRO A 647 14.13 8.63 -21.49
C PRO A 647 14.38 7.52 -22.52
N PHE A 648 14.86 6.33 -22.13
CA PHE A 648 15.10 5.19 -23.03
C PHE A 648 13.86 4.82 -23.85
N ALA A 649 12.68 5.00 -23.29
CA ALA A 649 11.43 4.70 -23.99
C ALA A 649 11.19 5.62 -25.19
N ALA A 650 11.64 6.88 -25.11
CA ALA A 650 11.55 7.81 -26.23
C ALA A 650 12.52 7.44 -27.38
N GLU A 651 13.70 6.89 -27.07
CA GLU A 651 14.63 6.39 -28.10
C GLU A 651 14.03 5.20 -28.84
N ILE A 652 13.51 4.21 -28.12
CA ILE A 652 12.83 3.05 -28.71
C ILE A 652 11.62 3.50 -29.53
N PHE A 653 10.80 4.41 -28.99
CA PHE A 653 9.66 4.96 -29.68
C PHE A 653 10.05 5.69 -30.96
N GLY A 654 11.19 6.38 -30.97
CA GLY A 654 11.75 7.05 -32.15
C GLY A 654 11.96 6.12 -33.33
N ASN A 655 12.27 4.84 -33.08
CA ASN A 655 12.53 3.83 -34.10
C ASN A 655 11.24 3.20 -34.69
N LEU A 656 10.06 3.46 -34.10
CA LEU A 656 8.79 2.98 -34.63
C LEU A 656 8.35 3.80 -35.86
N PRO A 657 7.56 3.22 -36.80
CA PRO A 657 7.01 3.99 -37.93
C PRO A 657 6.16 5.19 -37.42
N GLY A 658 6.38 6.37 -38.00
CA GLY A 658 5.68 7.60 -37.66
C GLY A 658 6.62 8.76 -37.34
N SER A 659 6.11 9.97 -37.31
CA SER A 659 6.88 11.21 -37.10
C SER A 659 6.59 11.91 -35.77
N ASN A 660 5.51 11.54 -35.06
CA ASN A 660 5.15 12.14 -33.78
C ASN A 660 6.13 11.72 -32.67
N GLN A 661 6.32 12.61 -31.71
CA GLN A 661 7.16 12.35 -30.54
C GLN A 661 6.36 11.62 -29.45
N MET A 662 7.06 10.88 -28.61
CA MET A 662 6.48 10.26 -27.41
C MET A 662 6.10 11.35 -26.40
N LEU A 663 4.90 11.28 -25.89
CA LEU A 663 4.40 12.20 -24.87
C LEU A 663 5.12 11.94 -23.54
N VAL A 664 5.40 13.01 -22.81
CA VAL A 664 5.94 12.94 -21.45
C VAL A 664 4.83 13.31 -20.50
N SER A 665 4.52 12.42 -19.56
CA SER A 665 3.56 12.70 -18.52
C SER A 665 4.10 13.77 -17.58
N LYS A 666 3.28 14.79 -17.30
CA LYS A 666 3.50 15.91 -16.39
C LYS A 666 2.21 16.19 -15.63
N PRO A 667 2.25 16.87 -14.46
CA PRO A 667 1.04 17.25 -13.72
C PRO A 667 -0.02 17.93 -14.58
N THR A 668 0.42 18.83 -15.50
CA THR A 668 -0.45 19.49 -16.47
C THR A 668 -1.06 18.57 -17.52
N THR A 669 -0.52 17.35 -17.67
CA THR A 669 -1.03 16.36 -18.61
C THR A 669 -2.23 15.62 -18.02
N PHE A 670 -2.28 15.44 -16.72
CA PHE A 670 -3.35 14.74 -16.02
C PHE A 670 -4.70 15.47 -16.07
N ASN A 671 -4.71 16.78 -15.83
CA ASN A 671 -5.94 17.56 -15.63
C ASN A 671 -6.73 17.90 -16.90
N ARG A 672 -6.34 17.37 -18.07
CA ARG A 672 -6.99 17.68 -19.35
C ARG A 672 -7.38 16.43 -20.11
N THR A 673 -8.62 16.01 -20.00
CA THR A 673 -9.17 14.89 -20.75
C THR A 673 -9.81 15.36 -22.07
N PRO A 674 -9.69 14.60 -23.17
CA PRO A 674 -8.78 13.48 -23.42
C PRO A 674 -7.42 14.01 -23.90
N GLN A 675 -6.34 13.55 -23.30
CA GLN A 675 -5.02 14.12 -23.58
C GLN A 675 -4.24 13.35 -24.60
N TYR A 676 -4.58 12.08 -24.76
CA TYR A 676 -3.95 11.23 -25.73
C TYR A 676 -4.98 10.80 -26.78
N SER A 677 -4.72 11.06 -28.03
CA SER A 677 -5.39 10.32 -29.06
C SER A 677 -4.75 8.92 -29.09
N LEU A 678 -5.42 7.93 -28.50
CA LEU A 678 -5.01 6.52 -28.56
C LEU A 678 -5.45 5.86 -29.90
N ASP A 679 -5.73 6.65 -30.90
CA ASP A 679 -6.15 6.25 -32.23
C ASP A 679 -4.91 5.93 -33.09
N ALA A 680 -4.19 4.90 -32.71
CA ALA A 680 -2.92 4.50 -33.31
C ALA A 680 -2.78 2.97 -33.43
N GLU A 681 -2.04 2.52 -34.45
CA GLU A 681 -1.77 1.09 -34.67
C GLU A 681 -0.89 0.49 -33.57
N ARG A 682 0.02 1.30 -32.99
CA ARG A 682 0.96 0.93 -31.94
C ARG A 682 0.87 1.90 -30.79
N ILE A 683 0.64 1.36 -29.61
CA ILE A 683 0.58 2.14 -28.36
C ILE A 683 1.72 1.66 -27.45
N TYR A 684 2.64 2.57 -27.09
CA TYR A 684 3.74 2.27 -26.19
C TYR A 684 3.62 3.10 -24.91
N ILE A 685 3.47 2.41 -23.76
CA ILE A 685 3.25 3.02 -22.46
C ILE A 685 4.41 2.68 -21.54
N MET A 686 5.07 3.71 -20.98
CA MET A 686 6.12 3.57 -19.99
C MET A 686 5.83 4.49 -18.80
N LEU A 687 4.96 4.04 -17.93
CA LEU A 687 4.45 4.72 -16.74
C LEU A 687 4.61 3.80 -15.53
N HIS A 688 4.30 4.30 -14.35
CA HIS A 688 4.16 3.46 -13.15
C HIS A 688 2.84 2.71 -13.16
N GLY A 689 2.84 1.49 -12.63
CA GLY A 689 1.66 0.66 -12.41
C GLY A 689 1.66 0.08 -11.01
N ASP A 690 0.47 -0.29 -10.52
CA ASP A 690 0.26 -0.87 -9.20
C ASP A 690 -0.65 -2.11 -9.32
N PHE A 691 -0.35 -3.16 -8.54
CA PHE A 691 -1.20 -4.37 -8.55
C PHE A 691 -2.50 -4.17 -7.77
N THR A 692 -2.55 -3.24 -6.81
CA THR A 692 -3.75 -2.92 -6.02
C THR A 692 -4.72 -2.03 -6.77
N ASP A 693 -4.22 -1.15 -7.67
CA ASP A 693 -5.05 -0.30 -8.53
C ASP A 693 -4.61 -0.36 -9.98
N SER A 694 -5.11 -1.35 -10.70
CA SER A 694 -4.85 -1.53 -12.14
C SER A 694 -5.76 -0.71 -13.05
N SER A 695 -6.64 0.14 -12.48
CA SER A 695 -7.55 1.01 -13.23
C SER A 695 -6.84 2.22 -13.85
N ARG A 696 -5.59 2.49 -13.44
CA ARG A 696 -4.80 3.67 -13.85
C ARG A 696 -3.30 3.38 -13.89
N PHE A 697 -2.58 4.25 -14.61
CA PHE A 697 -1.12 4.34 -14.61
C PHE A 697 -0.71 5.77 -14.27
N TRP A 698 0.47 5.92 -13.63
CA TRP A 698 0.96 7.21 -13.13
C TRP A 698 2.23 7.65 -13.87
N GLY A 699 2.35 8.96 -14.05
CA GLY A 699 3.59 9.61 -14.42
C GLY A 699 4.46 9.84 -13.19
N GLU A 700 5.70 10.26 -13.38
CA GLU A 700 6.64 10.60 -12.33
C GLU A 700 7.01 12.09 -12.43
N GLU A 701 6.89 12.82 -11.33
CA GLU A 701 7.07 14.26 -11.25
C GLU A 701 7.77 14.65 -9.95
N THR A 702 8.33 15.84 -9.89
CA THR A 702 8.93 16.39 -8.67
C THR A 702 7.94 16.61 -7.53
N GLU A 703 6.65 16.61 -7.81
CA GLU A 703 5.55 16.81 -6.86
C GLU A 703 4.71 15.52 -6.65
N GLY A 704 5.30 14.36 -6.85
CA GLY A 704 4.63 13.06 -6.69
C GLY A 704 4.13 12.44 -8.00
N ASN A 705 3.70 11.18 -7.92
CA ASN A 705 3.20 10.43 -9.07
C ASN A 705 1.79 10.87 -9.44
N GLN A 706 1.67 11.67 -10.49
CA GLN A 706 0.39 12.15 -11.00
C GLN A 706 -0.24 11.11 -11.92
N GLU A 707 -1.55 10.85 -11.77
CA GLU A 707 -2.28 9.97 -12.67
C GLU A 707 -2.14 10.45 -14.13
N ALA A 708 -1.62 9.58 -14.98
CA ALA A 708 -1.37 9.89 -16.39
C ALA A 708 -2.39 9.22 -17.31
N MET A 709 -2.91 8.07 -16.96
CA MET A 709 -3.88 7.31 -17.74
C MET A 709 -4.82 6.54 -16.81
N ASN A 710 -6.09 6.52 -17.13
CA ASN A 710 -7.08 5.70 -16.43
C ASN A 710 -8.12 5.12 -17.41
N ILE A 711 -8.96 4.20 -16.92
CA ILE A 711 -10.01 3.56 -17.72
C ILE A 711 -10.93 4.58 -18.41
N GLY A 712 -11.24 5.70 -17.74
CA GLY A 712 -12.10 6.75 -18.31
C GLY A 712 -11.48 7.52 -19.48
N ASN A 713 -10.13 7.60 -19.55
CA ASN A 713 -9.41 8.27 -20.64
C ASN A 713 -9.33 7.42 -21.93
N LEU A 714 -9.61 6.12 -21.87
CA LEU A 714 -9.49 5.26 -23.02
C LEU A 714 -10.64 5.52 -24.03
N PRO A 715 -10.37 5.52 -25.34
CA PRO A 715 -11.41 5.66 -26.34
C PRO A 715 -12.35 4.42 -26.32
N ALA A 716 -13.58 4.61 -26.80
CA ALA A 716 -14.58 3.53 -26.82
C ALA A 716 -14.15 2.33 -27.68
N LYS A 717 -13.31 2.56 -28.69
CA LYS A 717 -12.74 1.52 -29.56
C LYS A 717 -11.25 1.73 -29.72
N VAL A 718 -10.50 0.65 -29.59
CA VAL A 718 -9.04 0.61 -29.75
C VAL A 718 -8.69 -0.58 -30.65
N GLY A 719 -8.14 -0.34 -31.82
CA GLY A 719 -7.72 -1.42 -32.76
C GLY A 719 -6.21 -1.69 -32.76
N ALA A 720 -5.52 -1.33 -31.67
CA ALA A 720 -4.07 -1.27 -31.59
C ALA A 720 -3.43 -2.52 -30.95
N VAL A 721 -2.10 -2.64 -31.14
CA VAL A 721 -1.23 -3.42 -30.26
C VAL A 721 -0.68 -2.49 -29.18
N VAL A 722 -0.87 -2.86 -27.93
CA VAL A 722 -0.39 -2.13 -26.76
C VAL A 722 0.81 -2.87 -26.17
N PHE A 723 1.89 -2.14 -25.92
CA PHE A 723 3.05 -2.63 -25.16
C PHE A 723 3.31 -1.70 -23.99
N THR A 724 3.52 -2.27 -22.80
CA THR A 724 3.76 -1.48 -21.59
C THR A 724 4.92 -2.03 -20.76
N GLY A 725 5.71 -1.11 -20.20
CA GLY A 725 6.68 -1.38 -19.14
C GLY A 725 6.18 -0.99 -17.74
N CYS A 726 4.86 -0.81 -17.56
CA CYS A 726 4.29 -0.51 -16.24
C CYS A 726 4.35 -1.75 -15.34
N CYS A 727 4.72 -1.56 -14.07
CA CYS A 727 4.70 -2.63 -13.07
C CYS A 727 3.31 -3.27 -13.00
N TRP A 728 3.24 -4.59 -12.98
CA TRP A 728 1.98 -5.37 -12.95
C TRP A 728 0.95 -4.97 -14.02
N GLY A 729 1.36 -4.25 -15.06
CA GLY A 729 0.45 -3.70 -16.07
C GLY A 729 -0.35 -4.75 -16.82
N ALA A 730 0.13 -6.00 -16.91
CA ALA A 730 -0.57 -7.13 -17.50
C ALA A 730 -1.03 -8.20 -16.48
N LEU A 731 -0.98 -7.87 -15.18
CA LEU A 731 -1.46 -8.77 -14.14
C LEU A 731 -3.00 -8.81 -14.15
N THR A 732 -3.58 -10.00 -14.36
CA THR A 732 -5.03 -10.21 -14.50
C THR A 732 -5.73 -10.68 -13.22
N VAL A 733 -4.99 -10.80 -12.13
CA VAL A 733 -5.47 -11.17 -10.79
C VAL A 733 -5.01 -10.14 -9.75
N ASN A 734 -5.64 -10.11 -8.57
CA ASN A 734 -5.27 -9.16 -7.50
C ASN A 734 -4.03 -9.60 -6.71
N THR A 735 -3.52 -10.81 -6.94
CA THR A 735 -2.42 -11.37 -6.17
C THR A 735 -1.17 -11.53 -7.04
N PRO A 736 -0.10 -10.74 -6.83
CA PRO A 736 1.21 -11.01 -7.40
C PRO A 736 1.72 -12.41 -7.02
N ALA A 737 2.49 -13.06 -7.89
CA ALA A 737 2.94 -14.44 -7.66
C ALA A 737 3.78 -14.59 -6.38
N GLY A 738 4.64 -13.61 -6.07
CA GLY A 738 5.46 -13.60 -4.86
C GLY A 738 4.69 -13.40 -3.56
N ARG A 739 3.39 -13.05 -3.65
CA ARG A 739 2.50 -12.82 -2.49
C ARG A 739 1.43 -13.90 -2.33
N THR A 740 1.53 -15.02 -3.06
CA THR A 740 0.57 -16.12 -2.92
C THR A 740 0.80 -16.91 -1.63
N VAL A 741 -0.28 -17.15 -0.88
CA VAL A 741 -0.27 -18.06 0.27
C VAL A 741 -0.77 -19.43 -0.18
N ASN A 742 0.07 -20.46 -0.09
CA ASN A 742 -0.25 -21.83 -0.51
C ASN A 742 -0.72 -21.96 -1.97
N GLY A 743 -0.20 -21.11 -2.88
CA GLY A 743 -0.57 -21.09 -4.29
C GLY A 743 -2.01 -20.62 -4.56
N ARG A 744 -2.70 -20.02 -3.60
CA ARG A 744 -4.05 -19.48 -3.79
C ARG A 744 -4.00 -18.14 -4.51
N ILE A 745 -4.76 -18.04 -5.59
CA ILE A 745 -5.00 -16.82 -6.34
C ILE A 745 -6.25 -16.16 -5.75
N PHE A 746 -6.13 -14.90 -5.34
CA PHE A 746 -7.25 -14.13 -4.81
C PHE A 746 -7.74 -13.12 -5.85
N GLY A 747 -9.00 -13.25 -6.25
CA GLY A 747 -9.70 -12.31 -7.11
C GLY A 747 -9.19 -12.27 -8.55
N GLN A 748 -10.09 -12.31 -9.51
CA GLN A 748 -9.80 -11.95 -10.88
C GLN A 748 -10.13 -10.48 -11.09
N LYS A 749 -9.26 -9.77 -11.81
CA LYS A 749 -9.56 -8.42 -12.29
C LYS A 749 -10.60 -8.47 -13.39
N SER A 750 -11.38 -7.42 -13.51
CA SER A 750 -12.37 -7.24 -14.56
C SER A 750 -12.00 -6.05 -15.48
N PRO A 751 -12.66 -5.89 -16.63
CA PRO A 751 -12.46 -4.68 -17.43
C PRO A 751 -12.86 -3.37 -16.73
N ASP A 752 -13.54 -3.44 -15.61
CA ASP A 752 -14.01 -2.27 -14.89
C ASP A 752 -12.96 -1.77 -13.88
N ASP A 753 -11.91 -2.59 -13.62
CA ASP A 753 -10.82 -2.32 -12.66
C ASP A 753 -9.41 -2.58 -13.22
N SER A 754 -9.26 -2.85 -14.51
CA SER A 754 -7.97 -3.11 -15.16
C SER A 754 -7.86 -2.44 -16.52
N LEU A 755 -6.83 -1.60 -16.69
CA LEU A 755 -6.50 -0.98 -17.98
C LEU A 755 -6.26 -2.04 -19.07
N ALA A 756 -5.47 -3.08 -18.79
CA ALA A 756 -5.19 -4.15 -19.76
C ALA A 756 -6.46 -4.80 -20.28
N MET A 757 -7.37 -5.17 -19.38
CA MET A 757 -8.63 -5.79 -19.77
C MET A 757 -9.59 -4.82 -20.45
N THR A 758 -9.56 -3.55 -20.07
CA THR A 758 -10.36 -2.51 -20.74
C THR A 758 -9.89 -2.29 -22.18
N PHE A 759 -8.57 -2.23 -22.41
CA PHE A 759 -8.01 -2.18 -23.76
C PHE A 759 -8.51 -3.35 -24.62
N LEU A 760 -8.45 -4.58 -24.10
CA LEU A 760 -8.94 -5.78 -24.80
C LEU A 760 -10.45 -5.73 -25.07
N LYS A 761 -11.26 -5.34 -24.06
CA LYS A 761 -12.71 -5.18 -24.21
C LYS A 761 -13.09 -4.15 -25.28
N ARG A 762 -12.23 -3.13 -25.47
CA ARG A 762 -12.42 -2.08 -26.47
C ARG A 762 -11.79 -2.43 -27.83
N GLY A 763 -11.29 -3.66 -28.01
CA GLY A 763 -10.86 -4.21 -29.30
C GLY A 763 -9.36 -4.12 -29.57
N ALA A 764 -8.53 -3.86 -28.59
CA ALA A 764 -7.08 -4.02 -28.75
C ALA A 764 -6.75 -5.46 -29.19
N THR A 765 -5.88 -5.60 -30.18
CA THR A 765 -5.49 -6.93 -30.72
C THR A 765 -4.59 -7.69 -29.77
N ALA A 766 -3.79 -6.98 -29.00
CA ALA A 766 -3.01 -7.51 -27.89
C ALA A 766 -2.66 -6.40 -26.90
N PHE A 767 -2.46 -6.80 -25.64
CA PHE A 767 -1.85 -6.01 -24.59
C PHE A 767 -0.66 -6.81 -24.04
N VAL A 768 0.56 -6.30 -24.28
CA VAL A 768 1.81 -6.93 -23.84
C VAL A 768 2.36 -6.14 -22.67
N GLY A 769 2.67 -6.81 -21.57
CA GLY A 769 3.17 -6.15 -20.36
C GLY A 769 3.63 -7.15 -19.30
N CYS A 770 3.99 -6.61 -18.14
CA CYS A 770 4.55 -7.36 -17.02
C CYS A 770 3.47 -7.90 -16.09
N THR A 771 3.71 -9.08 -15.54
CA THR A 771 2.92 -9.67 -14.45
C THR A 771 3.51 -9.38 -13.06
N GLY A 772 4.70 -8.77 -13.00
CA GLY A 772 5.41 -8.36 -11.81
C GLY A 772 5.90 -6.92 -11.90
N SER A 773 6.66 -6.47 -10.87
CA SER A 773 7.34 -5.19 -10.88
C SER A 773 8.37 -5.13 -12.02
N HIS A 774 8.42 -4.01 -12.72
CA HIS A 774 9.25 -3.81 -13.88
C HIS A 774 10.48 -2.95 -13.54
N TYR A 775 11.62 -3.33 -14.08
CA TYR A 775 12.88 -2.60 -13.96
C TYR A 775 13.32 -2.07 -15.32
N SER A 776 13.79 -0.84 -15.37
CA SER A 776 14.22 -0.20 -16.61
C SER A 776 15.44 0.67 -16.38
N PRO A 777 16.29 0.86 -17.41
CA PRO A 777 17.46 1.71 -17.30
C PRO A 777 17.07 3.18 -17.19
N LEU A 778 17.74 3.91 -16.31
CA LEU A 778 17.57 5.36 -16.14
C LEU A 778 18.58 6.15 -16.99
N GLN A 779 19.74 5.58 -17.30
CA GLN A 779 20.84 6.22 -18.00
C GLN A 779 21.30 5.42 -19.21
N ALA A 780 21.83 6.14 -20.20
CA ALA A 780 22.47 5.51 -21.36
C ALA A 780 23.66 4.61 -20.91
N PRO A 781 23.91 3.49 -21.61
CA PRO A 781 23.41 3.16 -22.95
C PRO A 781 22.09 2.40 -23.04
N TYR A 782 21.30 2.28 -21.98
CA TYR A 782 19.97 1.65 -21.92
C TYR A 782 19.89 0.18 -22.36
N ASN A 783 21.03 -0.52 -22.40
CA ASN A 783 21.17 -1.88 -22.93
C ASN A 783 21.05 -2.97 -21.86
N PHE A 784 20.32 -2.72 -20.78
CA PHE A 784 20.10 -3.64 -19.67
C PHE A 784 18.65 -3.54 -19.16
N PHE A 785 18.25 -4.47 -18.31
CA PHE A 785 16.89 -4.57 -17.75
C PHE A 785 15.82 -4.53 -18.86
N GLY A 786 14.74 -3.77 -18.69
CA GLY A 786 13.63 -3.71 -19.65
C GLY A 786 13.99 -3.13 -21.01
N GLY A 787 15.05 -2.32 -21.12
CA GLY A 787 15.42 -1.67 -22.38
C GLY A 787 15.52 -2.64 -23.56
N PRO A 788 16.39 -3.67 -23.52
CA PRO A 788 16.53 -4.65 -24.59
C PRO A 788 15.24 -5.42 -24.92
N MET A 789 14.40 -5.74 -23.91
CA MET A 789 13.14 -6.44 -24.12
C MET A 789 12.15 -5.58 -24.92
N HIS A 790 12.02 -4.30 -24.55
CA HIS A 790 11.14 -3.36 -25.24
C HIS A 790 11.57 -3.14 -26.70
N GLU A 791 12.85 -2.92 -26.92
CA GLU A 791 13.41 -2.74 -28.26
C GLU A 791 13.21 -3.99 -29.13
N ALA A 792 13.58 -5.16 -28.61
CA ALA A 792 13.43 -6.43 -29.33
C ALA A 792 11.97 -6.73 -29.67
N PHE A 793 10.99 -6.44 -28.78
CA PHE A 793 9.58 -6.60 -29.10
C PHE A 793 9.16 -5.77 -30.31
N TRP A 794 9.46 -4.49 -30.31
CA TRP A 794 9.03 -3.59 -31.37
C TRP A 794 9.73 -3.87 -32.69
N VAL A 795 11.01 -4.24 -32.68
CA VAL A 795 11.76 -4.68 -33.88
C VAL A 795 11.12 -5.93 -34.47
N ASN A 796 10.80 -6.91 -33.65
CA ASN A 796 10.16 -8.15 -34.13
C ASN A 796 8.73 -7.90 -34.62
N TYR A 797 7.95 -7.01 -33.98
CA TYR A 797 6.63 -6.67 -34.41
C TYR A 797 6.64 -5.93 -35.76
N ALA A 798 7.61 -5.06 -35.99
CA ALA A 798 7.75 -4.32 -37.27
C ALA A 798 8.01 -5.22 -38.49
N THR A 799 8.46 -6.45 -38.28
CA THR A 799 8.69 -7.43 -39.36
C THR A 799 7.44 -8.26 -39.74
N ASN A 800 6.24 -7.72 -39.55
CA ASN A 800 4.94 -8.37 -39.84
C ASN A 800 4.66 -9.65 -39.04
N ARG A 801 5.22 -9.76 -37.85
CA ARG A 801 4.90 -10.85 -36.90
C ARG A 801 3.69 -10.50 -36.07
N SER A 802 2.96 -11.51 -35.60
CA SER A 802 1.91 -11.31 -34.61
C SER A 802 2.50 -10.83 -33.26
N PRO A 803 1.72 -10.15 -32.41
CA PRO A 803 2.21 -9.71 -31.08
C PRO A 803 2.77 -10.86 -30.23
N ALA A 804 2.09 -12.03 -30.21
CA ALA A 804 2.58 -13.20 -29.47
C ALA A 804 3.92 -13.70 -30.02
N GLN A 805 4.08 -13.75 -31.36
CA GLN A 805 5.34 -14.14 -31.99
C GLN A 805 6.45 -13.10 -31.77
N ALA A 806 6.10 -11.81 -31.80
CA ALA A 806 7.05 -10.74 -31.53
C ALA A 806 7.57 -10.80 -30.09
N LEU A 807 6.72 -11.03 -29.11
CA LEU A 807 7.13 -11.21 -27.72
C LEU A 807 8.00 -12.46 -27.55
N PHE A 808 7.61 -13.58 -28.13
CA PHE A 808 8.39 -14.81 -28.08
C PHE A 808 9.81 -14.62 -28.63
N ASN A 809 9.93 -13.99 -29.78
CA ASN A 809 11.24 -13.70 -30.38
C ASN A 809 12.04 -12.69 -29.54
N ALA A 810 11.38 -11.68 -28.98
CA ALA A 810 12.01 -10.73 -28.08
C ALA A 810 12.63 -11.43 -26.85
N LYS A 811 11.89 -12.37 -26.25
CA LYS A 811 12.43 -13.21 -25.16
C LYS A 811 13.65 -14.03 -25.59
N LEU A 812 13.65 -14.61 -26.79
CA LEU A 812 14.81 -15.36 -27.31
C LEU A 812 16.02 -14.45 -27.56
N GLU A 813 15.79 -13.25 -28.10
CA GLU A 813 16.86 -12.25 -28.31
C GLU A 813 17.39 -11.75 -26.98
N TYR A 814 16.52 -11.46 -26.03
CA TYR A 814 16.86 -11.04 -24.68
C TYR A 814 17.74 -12.07 -23.96
N LEU A 815 17.34 -13.35 -24.01
CA LEU A 815 18.08 -14.47 -23.40
C LEU A 815 19.52 -14.57 -23.97
N ARG A 816 19.71 -14.33 -25.28
CA ARG A 816 21.04 -14.39 -25.91
C ARG A 816 21.99 -13.28 -25.43
N GLY A 817 21.42 -12.13 -25.01
CA GLY A 817 22.20 -10.98 -24.51
C GLY A 817 22.49 -11.05 -23.02
N MET A 818 21.78 -11.89 -22.26
CA MET A 818 21.88 -11.93 -20.79
C MET A 818 23.29 -12.35 -20.33
N PRO A 819 23.75 -11.80 -19.21
CA PRO A 819 23.11 -10.87 -18.26
C PRO A 819 23.25 -9.38 -18.60
N HIS A 820 23.39 -8.97 -19.85
CA HIS A 820 23.45 -7.58 -20.33
C HIS A 820 24.48 -6.71 -19.58
N GLY A 821 25.64 -7.28 -19.24
CA GLY A 821 26.70 -6.60 -18.50
C GLY A 821 26.50 -6.54 -16.98
N GLN A 822 25.41 -7.07 -16.44
CA GLN A 822 25.16 -7.07 -15.01
C GLN A 822 26.12 -8.00 -14.25
N THR A 823 26.71 -7.47 -13.18
CA THR A 823 27.72 -8.20 -12.38
C THR A 823 27.21 -8.56 -10.99
N SER A 824 26.28 -7.76 -10.41
CA SER A 824 25.71 -8.07 -9.10
C SER A 824 24.73 -9.25 -9.20
N PRO A 825 24.64 -10.11 -8.17
CA PRO A 825 23.68 -11.21 -8.17
C PRO A 825 22.22 -10.75 -8.29
N ASN A 826 21.84 -9.66 -7.62
CA ASN A 826 20.49 -9.12 -7.68
C ASN A 826 20.17 -8.59 -9.08
N SER A 827 21.07 -7.80 -9.68
CA SER A 827 20.85 -7.29 -11.04
C SER A 827 20.76 -8.42 -12.07
N GLN A 828 21.56 -9.49 -11.91
CA GLN A 828 21.42 -10.68 -12.76
C GLN A 828 20.06 -11.36 -12.57
N ALA A 829 19.57 -11.46 -11.32
CA ALA A 829 18.25 -12.04 -11.05
C ALA A 829 17.10 -11.20 -11.64
N ILE A 830 17.22 -9.85 -11.64
CA ILE A 830 16.30 -8.94 -12.33
C ILE A 830 16.24 -9.26 -13.84
N GLU A 831 17.38 -9.52 -14.48
CA GLU A 831 17.40 -9.90 -15.90
C GLU A 831 16.59 -11.20 -16.15
N TYR A 832 16.74 -12.23 -15.30
CA TYR A 832 15.94 -13.45 -15.39
C TYR A 832 14.45 -13.20 -15.11
N LYS A 833 14.13 -12.27 -14.21
CA LYS A 833 12.75 -11.86 -13.94
C LYS A 833 12.14 -11.18 -15.17
N ILE A 834 12.82 -10.24 -15.79
CA ILE A 834 12.35 -9.55 -16.99
C ILE A 834 12.09 -10.55 -18.12
N LEU A 835 12.94 -11.53 -18.32
CA LEU A 835 12.72 -12.60 -19.30
C LEU A 835 11.37 -13.31 -19.09
N ARG A 836 10.97 -13.56 -17.83
CA ARG A 836 9.83 -14.41 -17.48
C ARG A 836 8.51 -13.67 -17.27
N GLN A 837 8.53 -12.40 -16.84
CA GLN A 837 7.33 -11.68 -16.42
C GLN A 837 6.47 -11.13 -17.56
N TYR A 838 7.01 -10.99 -18.79
CA TYR A 838 6.22 -10.48 -19.90
C TYR A 838 5.23 -11.51 -20.42
N THR A 839 3.99 -11.07 -20.59
CA THR A 839 2.90 -11.88 -21.16
C THR A 839 2.19 -11.12 -22.28
N CYS A 840 1.58 -11.87 -23.21
CA CYS A 840 0.74 -11.35 -24.28
C CYS A 840 -0.73 -11.64 -23.96
N LEU A 841 -1.49 -10.62 -23.56
CA LEU A 841 -2.93 -10.73 -23.34
C LEU A 841 -3.69 -10.42 -24.63
N GLY A 842 -4.86 -11.07 -24.82
CA GLY A 842 -5.69 -11.00 -26.01
C GLY A 842 -5.50 -12.21 -26.93
N LEU A 843 -6.08 -12.16 -28.15
CA LEU A 843 -5.85 -13.19 -29.14
C LEU A 843 -4.37 -13.27 -29.54
N GLY A 844 -3.73 -12.13 -29.77
CA GLY A 844 -2.28 -12.03 -29.97
C GLY A 844 -1.79 -12.45 -31.37
N TRP A 845 -2.70 -12.73 -32.34
CA TRP A 845 -2.36 -13.32 -33.65
C TRP A 845 -2.93 -12.54 -34.86
#